data_a1a04dd03b166d8035b3f99af8e95ea9
#
_entry.id   a1a04dd03b166d8035b3f99af8e95ea9
#
_cell.length_a   1.000
_cell.length_b   1.000
_cell.length_c   1.000
_cell.angle_alpha   90.00
_cell.angle_beta   90.00
_cell.angle_gamma   90.00
#
_symmetry.space_group_name_H-M   'P 1'
#
loop_
_entity.id
_entity.type
_entity.pdbx_description
1 polymer ?
#
loop_
_entity_poly.entity_id
_entity_poly.type
_entity_poly.pdbx_seq_one_letter_code
_entity_poly.pdbx_strand_id
1 'polypeptide(L)'
;ANIEQNKKNIYEFLVLDFCFELCKYLSKDNSKYAYYLYTLVQLSKASIQTIHPGVHAYVTRVVSLANEKTKLSNIVERAFVFIEQNPYLLEYEDKALFSHQKELFAIFRQPVIQPRLVLYIAPTGTGKTLSPIGLSTKYRIIFVCVARHIGLALAKSAISMEKKIAFAFGAETASDIRLHWFAASDFTKDRRSGGIRKVNNSIGDKVEIMICDVQSYLIAMRYMLAFNPAERIITYWDEPTITMDYPDHELHAVIHENWVQNKIPNVVLSCATLPKEEEILDTIADFRSRFDDAEIHTIASYDCRKSIPIVTKDGYCALPHTLYAEFNDMVDCVQYCVDNKTLLRYFDLSEIVSFIFYVSQKGFVPVAYELEQYFADIASITMNSLKIYYLELLQHIESEHWDTIYSHMKKVQKPKFQEGIQKSTSLDSSGSSKTGGGGPLVRTASVSSSTEKPKANLASGILLTTSDAYTLTDGPTIFLTEDAKKIGNFYIQQSEIPQSVFQDLLKKIDKNNKVSAQLEELERRLDEITQENPDKKTKQKEKDDESQSSNVKDLYKKVEVLNREIKAIVLEPEYVPNTKTHQTKWAKQVSDRAFCPSIAEQSIKDIMSLTVDNSLKVLMLMGIGLFIEGVDPKYLELMKKLAGQQELYIIIAASDFVFGTNYNFCHGFIGKDMANMTQAKTIQCLGRIGRSAIQSTYTARFRDDAFIYQLFRTPAINQEAINMSKLFSS
;
A
#
# COMPACT_ATOMS: atom_id res chain seq x y z
N ALA A 1 -15.18 -24.83 -24.85
CA ALA A 1 -14.68 -23.62 -24.18
C ALA A 1 -14.67 -23.80 -22.63
N ASN A 2 -15.79 -24.22 -21.99
CA ASN A 2 -15.85 -24.36 -20.53
C ASN A 2 -14.91 -25.46 -19.95
N ILE A 3 -14.64 -26.52 -20.66
CA ILE A 3 -13.78 -27.62 -20.18
C ILE A 3 -12.32 -27.21 -20.20
N GLU A 4 -11.86 -26.46 -21.22
CA GLU A 4 -10.48 -25.98 -21.32
C GLU A 4 -10.20 -24.87 -20.30
N GLN A 5 -11.18 -24.02 -20.01
CA GLN A 5 -11.06 -22.98 -18.99
C GLN A 5 -11.03 -23.56 -17.58
N ASN A 6 -11.80 -24.64 -17.32
CA ASN A 6 -11.78 -25.36 -16.06
C ASN A 6 -10.50 -26.18 -15.85
N LYS A 7 -9.90 -26.72 -16.92
CA LYS A 7 -8.59 -27.40 -16.82
C LYS A 7 -7.49 -26.49 -16.28
N LYS A 8 -7.44 -25.21 -16.73
CA LYS A 8 -6.46 -24.24 -16.25
C LYS A 8 -6.60 -23.90 -14.77
N ASN A 9 -7.78 -24.11 -14.19
CA ASN A 9 -8.06 -23.83 -12.78
C ASN A 9 -7.76 -25.02 -11.85
N ILE A 10 -7.46 -26.20 -12.40
CA ILE A 10 -7.14 -27.39 -11.61
C ILE A 10 -5.62 -27.52 -11.50
N TYR A 11 -5.12 -27.44 -10.27
CA TYR A 11 -3.69 -27.45 -9.97
C TYR A 11 -2.93 -28.65 -10.54
N GLU A 12 -3.49 -29.83 -10.52
CA GLU A 12 -2.88 -31.03 -11.10
C GLU A 12 -2.66 -30.92 -12.61
N PHE A 13 -3.61 -30.35 -13.35
CA PHE A 13 -3.46 -30.12 -14.78
C PHE A 13 -2.38 -29.08 -15.06
N LEU A 14 -2.31 -28.02 -14.26
CA LEU A 14 -1.26 -27.01 -14.38
C LEU A 14 0.13 -27.64 -14.23
N VAL A 15 0.30 -28.45 -13.18
CA VAL A 15 1.60 -29.10 -12.90
C VAL A 15 1.97 -30.11 -14.00
N LEU A 16 1.01 -30.88 -14.51
CA LEU A 16 1.24 -31.81 -15.62
C LEU A 16 1.57 -31.08 -16.94
N ASP A 17 0.88 -29.97 -17.23
CA ASP A 17 1.17 -29.13 -18.40
C ASP A 17 2.59 -28.55 -18.31
N PHE A 18 3.01 -28.11 -17.15
CA PHE A 18 4.39 -27.64 -16.91
C PHE A 18 5.42 -28.76 -17.09
N CYS A 19 5.12 -29.98 -16.64
CA CYS A 19 5.99 -31.13 -16.92
C CYS A 19 6.13 -31.38 -18.43
N PHE A 20 5.01 -31.28 -19.14
CA PHE A 20 5.03 -31.45 -20.61
C PHE A 20 5.88 -30.38 -21.29
N GLU A 21 5.66 -29.11 -20.98
CA GLU A 21 6.44 -28.00 -21.52
C GLU A 21 7.93 -28.10 -21.13
N LEU A 22 8.22 -28.50 -19.87
CA LEU A 22 9.58 -28.76 -19.41
C LEU A 22 10.28 -29.81 -20.29
N CYS A 23 9.67 -30.97 -20.46
CA CYS A 23 10.21 -32.05 -21.30
C CYS A 23 10.40 -31.63 -22.77
N LYS A 24 9.43 -30.91 -23.32
CA LYS A 24 9.44 -30.38 -24.67
C LYS A 24 10.60 -29.40 -24.92
N TYR A 25 10.85 -28.47 -23.99
CA TYR A 25 11.94 -27.52 -24.14
C TYR A 25 13.30 -28.13 -23.80
N LEU A 26 13.34 -29.04 -22.83
CA LEU A 26 14.56 -29.77 -22.47
C LEU A 26 15.04 -30.65 -23.64
N SER A 27 14.11 -31.34 -24.36
CA SER A 27 14.45 -32.16 -25.55
C SER A 27 14.96 -31.35 -26.74
N LYS A 28 14.64 -30.05 -26.79
CA LYS A 28 15.09 -29.10 -27.82
C LYS A 28 16.32 -28.29 -27.41
N ASP A 29 16.89 -28.57 -26.26
CA ASP A 29 17.98 -27.80 -25.65
C ASP A 29 17.68 -26.29 -25.59
N ASN A 30 16.41 -25.94 -25.36
CA ASN A 30 15.96 -24.55 -25.29
C ASN A 30 15.91 -24.05 -23.86
N SER A 31 16.62 -22.97 -23.56
CA SER A 31 16.73 -22.37 -22.22
C SER A 31 15.42 -22.06 -21.49
N LYS A 32 14.27 -22.07 -22.19
CA LYS A 32 12.94 -21.92 -21.58
C LYS A 32 12.60 -23.05 -20.61
N TYR A 33 13.25 -24.23 -20.72
CA TYR A 33 13.00 -25.31 -19.76
C TYR A 33 13.27 -24.89 -18.33
N ALA A 34 14.26 -24.03 -18.09
CA ALA A 34 14.63 -23.56 -16.76
C ALA A 34 13.48 -22.80 -16.04
N TYR A 35 12.67 -22.06 -16.79
CA TYR A 35 11.48 -21.39 -16.24
C TYR A 35 10.46 -22.40 -15.69
N TYR A 36 10.13 -23.42 -16.47
CA TYR A 36 9.18 -24.44 -16.06
C TYR A 36 9.73 -25.30 -14.92
N LEU A 37 11.01 -25.63 -14.96
CA LEU A 37 11.70 -26.35 -13.90
C LEU A 37 11.61 -25.58 -12.57
N TYR A 38 12.04 -24.31 -12.57
CA TYR A 38 12.01 -23.47 -11.39
C TYR A 38 10.58 -23.36 -10.82
N THR A 39 9.60 -23.11 -11.70
CA THR A 39 8.19 -22.98 -11.28
C THR A 39 7.67 -24.27 -10.66
N LEU A 40 7.94 -25.43 -11.27
CA LEU A 40 7.54 -26.74 -10.72
C LEU A 40 8.19 -27.02 -9.35
N VAL A 41 9.48 -26.72 -9.20
CA VAL A 41 10.21 -26.91 -7.92
C VAL A 41 9.57 -26.06 -6.82
N GLN A 42 9.29 -24.78 -7.08
CA GLN A 42 8.71 -23.89 -6.06
C GLN A 42 7.26 -24.25 -5.74
N LEU A 43 6.44 -24.59 -6.73
CA LEU A 43 5.05 -25.04 -6.54
C LEU A 43 4.99 -26.35 -5.72
N SER A 44 5.90 -27.30 -6.00
CA SER A 44 5.98 -28.57 -5.27
C SER A 44 6.39 -28.36 -3.81
N LYS A 45 7.30 -27.43 -3.52
CA LYS A 45 7.75 -27.07 -2.17
C LYS A 45 6.64 -26.42 -1.35
N ALA A 46 5.79 -25.63 -1.98
CA ALA A 46 4.76 -24.87 -1.29
C ALA A 46 3.62 -25.73 -0.71
N SER A 47 3.43 -26.98 -1.16
CA SER A 47 2.41 -27.93 -0.70
C SER A 47 0.99 -27.32 -0.61
N ILE A 48 0.61 -26.52 -1.62
CA ILE A 48 -0.58 -25.65 -1.59
C ILE A 48 -1.87 -26.46 -1.70
N GLN A 49 -1.82 -27.60 -2.39
CA GLN A 49 -2.97 -28.49 -2.58
C GLN A 49 -2.53 -29.96 -2.50
N THR A 50 -3.47 -30.82 -2.10
CA THR A 50 -3.28 -32.26 -2.18
C THR A 50 -3.29 -32.71 -3.63
N ILE A 51 -2.24 -33.35 -4.06
CA ILE A 51 -2.07 -33.90 -5.42
C ILE A 51 -2.16 -35.43 -5.33
N HIS A 52 -2.74 -36.07 -6.35
CA HIS A 52 -2.73 -37.50 -6.46
C HIS A 52 -1.30 -38.08 -6.39
N PRO A 53 -1.03 -39.12 -5.58
CA PRO A 53 0.33 -39.64 -5.39
C PRO A 53 1.07 -39.99 -6.68
N GLY A 54 0.34 -40.51 -7.69
CA GLY A 54 0.91 -40.81 -9.00
C GLY A 54 1.39 -39.56 -9.77
N VAL A 55 0.64 -38.46 -9.69
CA VAL A 55 1.03 -37.19 -10.29
C VAL A 55 2.26 -36.62 -9.58
N HIS A 56 2.27 -36.66 -8.24
CA HIS A 56 3.40 -36.24 -7.44
C HIS A 56 4.67 -37.01 -7.79
N ALA A 57 4.60 -38.35 -7.85
CA ALA A 57 5.74 -39.19 -8.22
C ALA A 57 6.27 -38.89 -9.63
N TYR A 58 5.38 -38.66 -10.60
CA TYR A 58 5.75 -38.28 -11.96
C TYR A 58 6.46 -36.94 -11.98
N VAL A 59 5.91 -35.90 -11.36
CA VAL A 59 6.50 -34.57 -11.27
C VAL A 59 7.90 -34.63 -10.62
N THR A 60 8.02 -35.34 -9.50
CA THR A 60 9.29 -35.50 -8.77
C THR A 60 10.34 -36.13 -9.67
N ARG A 61 9.98 -37.14 -10.46
CA ARG A 61 10.91 -37.80 -11.39
C ARG A 61 11.36 -36.89 -12.52
N VAL A 62 10.42 -36.16 -13.13
CA VAL A 62 10.73 -35.20 -14.22
C VAL A 62 11.64 -34.06 -13.70
N VAL A 63 11.34 -33.52 -12.53
CA VAL A 63 12.14 -32.48 -11.88
C VAL A 63 13.54 -32.97 -11.58
N SER A 64 13.69 -34.19 -10.99
CA SER A 64 15.00 -34.78 -10.70
C SER A 64 15.90 -34.88 -11.94
N LEU A 65 15.35 -35.40 -13.04
CA LEU A 65 16.09 -35.55 -14.31
C LEU A 65 16.50 -34.19 -14.92
N ALA A 66 15.68 -33.18 -14.77
CA ALA A 66 15.96 -31.84 -15.28
C ALA A 66 17.01 -31.12 -14.38
N ASN A 67 16.96 -31.31 -13.06
CA ASN A 67 17.91 -30.73 -12.12
C ASN A 67 19.36 -31.17 -12.40
N GLU A 68 19.56 -32.45 -12.74
CA GLU A 68 20.91 -32.98 -13.08
C GLU A 68 21.59 -32.23 -14.25
N LYS A 69 20.80 -31.62 -15.13
CA LYS A 69 21.28 -30.88 -16.31
C LYS A 69 21.35 -29.38 -16.12
N THR A 70 20.89 -28.86 -14.98
CA THR A 70 20.71 -27.42 -14.80
C THR A 70 21.71 -26.85 -13.79
N LYS A 71 22.47 -25.84 -14.22
CA LYS A 71 23.34 -25.05 -13.31
C LYS A 71 22.51 -24.03 -12.56
N LEU A 72 22.82 -23.81 -11.28
CA LEU A 72 22.12 -22.81 -10.44
C LEU A 72 22.30 -21.39 -10.99
N SER A 73 23.45 -21.09 -11.56
CA SER A 73 23.74 -19.82 -12.23
C SER A 73 22.73 -19.46 -13.33
N ASN A 74 22.22 -20.44 -14.12
CA ASN A 74 21.22 -20.21 -15.14
C ASN A 74 19.84 -19.76 -14.57
N ILE A 75 19.54 -20.20 -13.35
CA ILE A 75 18.32 -19.80 -12.63
C ILE A 75 18.50 -18.39 -12.08
N VAL A 76 19.63 -18.10 -11.41
CA VAL A 76 19.91 -16.82 -10.79
C VAL A 76 20.01 -15.70 -11.83
N GLU A 77 20.61 -15.95 -13.00
CA GLU A 77 20.71 -14.97 -14.09
C GLU A 77 19.34 -14.42 -14.51
N ARG A 78 18.29 -15.25 -14.43
CA ARG A 78 16.93 -14.91 -14.81
C ARG A 78 16.00 -14.80 -13.63
N ALA A 79 16.53 -14.66 -12.42
CA ALA A 79 15.73 -14.65 -11.19
C ALA A 79 14.61 -13.61 -11.20
N PHE A 80 14.83 -12.43 -11.77
CA PHE A 80 13.79 -11.40 -11.90
C PHE A 80 12.57 -11.93 -12.65
N VAL A 81 12.76 -12.61 -13.79
CA VAL A 81 11.66 -13.17 -14.59
C VAL A 81 11.06 -14.42 -13.93
N PHE A 82 11.90 -15.26 -13.34
CA PHE A 82 11.47 -16.55 -12.78
C PHE A 82 10.78 -16.40 -11.43
N ILE A 83 11.12 -15.38 -10.65
CA ILE A 83 10.58 -15.13 -9.31
C ILE A 83 9.55 -14.01 -9.36
N GLU A 84 9.97 -12.79 -9.69
CA GLU A 84 9.19 -11.58 -9.50
C GLU A 84 8.11 -11.37 -10.55
N GLN A 85 8.36 -11.83 -11.79
CA GLN A 85 7.42 -11.73 -12.90
C GLN A 85 6.66 -13.03 -13.18
N ASN A 86 6.81 -14.07 -12.37
CA ASN A 86 6.17 -15.35 -12.56
C ASN A 86 4.71 -15.32 -12.07
N PRO A 87 3.71 -15.24 -12.97
CA PRO A 87 2.32 -15.10 -12.58
C PRO A 87 1.79 -16.33 -11.82
N TYR A 88 2.33 -17.50 -12.13
CA TYR A 88 1.89 -18.74 -11.48
C TYR A 88 2.34 -18.83 -10.03
N LEU A 89 3.59 -18.45 -9.74
CA LEU A 89 4.06 -18.40 -8.34
C LEU A 89 3.27 -17.35 -7.55
N LEU A 90 3.08 -16.16 -8.12
CA LEU A 90 2.33 -15.09 -7.46
C LEU A 90 0.89 -15.50 -7.13
N GLU A 91 0.20 -16.21 -8.03
CA GLU A 91 -1.17 -16.68 -7.82
C GLU A 91 -1.27 -17.73 -6.70
N TYR A 92 -0.32 -18.68 -6.67
CA TYR A 92 -0.37 -19.79 -5.70
C TYR A 92 0.27 -19.44 -4.35
N GLU A 93 1.25 -18.56 -4.31
CA GLU A 93 1.81 -18.04 -3.04
C GLU A 93 0.76 -17.28 -2.21
N ASP A 94 -0.22 -16.62 -2.85
CA ASP A 94 -1.29 -15.92 -2.16
C ASP A 94 -2.22 -16.86 -1.37
N LYS A 95 -2.22 -18.14 -1.69
CA LYS A 95 -3.01 -19.19 -0.99
C LYS A 95 -2.27 -19.78 0.22
N ALA A 96 -0.97 -19.53 0.37
CA ALA A 96 -0.16 -20.05 1.47
C ALA A 96 0.01 -19.03 2.59
N LEU A 97 0.02 -19.51 3.85
CA LEU A 97 0.37 -18.66 4.99
C LEU A 97 1.86 -18.32 4.94
N PHE A 98 2.18 -17.08 5.24
CA PHE A 98 3.57 -16.64 5.44
C PHE A 98 4.20 -17.31 6.66
N SER A 99 5.53 -17.41 6.69
CA SER A 99 6.29 -18.00 7.80
C SER A 99 5.96 -17.33 9.13
N HIS A 100 5.95 -15.99 9.17
CA HIS A 100 5.60 -15.22 10.36
C HIS A 100 4.17 -15.46 10.89
N GLN A 101 3.20 -15.72 9.99
CA GLN A 101 1.84 -16.09 10.42
C GLN A 101 1.81 -17.49 11.05
N LYS A 102 2.55 -18.45 10.48
CA LYS A 102 2.67 -19.80 11.05
C LYS A 102 3.30 -19.74 12.43
N GLU A 103 4.34 -18.93 12.62
CA GLU A 103 5.01 -18.72 13.89
C GLU A 103 4.08 -18.11 14.94
N LEU A 104 3.34 -17.03 14.57
CA LEU A 104 2.33 -16.42 15.44
C LEU A 104 1.29 -17.45 15.89
N PHE A 105 0.77 -18.24 14.95
CA PHE A 105 -0.22 -19.27 15.29
C PHE A 105 0.39 -20.40 16.13
N ALA A 106 1.67 -20.75 15.96
CA ALA A 106 2.36 -21.75 16.77
C ALA A 106 2.49 -21.30 18.22
N ILE A 107 2.85 -20.03 18.47
CA ILE A 107 2.94 -19.45 19.83
C ILE A 107 1.59 -19.62 20.57
N PHE A 108 0.47 -19.28 19.92
CA PHE A 108 -0.86 -19.38 20.56
C PHE A 108 -1.51 -20.77 20.49
N ARG A 109 -0.89 -21.75 19.82
CA ARG A 109 -1.32 -23.16 19.84
C ARG A 109 -0.77 -23.96 20.99
N GLN A 110 0.24 -23.48 21.68
CA GLN A 110 0.83 -24.17 22.82
C GLN A 110 -0.21 -24.48 23.90
N PRO A 111 -0.13 -25.65 24.54
CA PRO A 111 -1.16 -26.10 25.50
C PRO A 111 -1.14 -25.31 26.81
N VAL A 112 0.00 -24.74 27.17
CA VAL A 112 0.14 -23.95 28.40
C VAL A 112 -0.37 -22.54 28.16
N ILE A 113 -1.28 -22.09 29.03
CA ILE A 113 -1.83 -20.73 28.98
C ILE A 113 -0.97 -19.85 29.89
N GLN A 114 0.03 -19.22 29.30
CA GLN A 114 0.87 -18.21 29.97
C GLN A 114 0.59 -16.83 29.40
N PRO A 115 0.77 -15.75 30.16
CA PRO A 115 0.76 -14.39 29.63
C PRO A 115 1.80 -14.21 28.52
N ARG A 116 1.42 -13.56 27.42
CA ARG A 116 2.32 -13.41 26.28
C ARG A 116 2.26 -11.99 25.72
N LEU A 117 3.43 -11.39 25.59
CA LEU A 117 3.64 -10.18 24.79
C LEU A 117 4.35 -10.58 23.50
N VAL A 118 3.70 -10.37 22.36
CA VAL A 118 4.26 -10.69 21.04
C VAL A 118 4.53 -9.38 20.28
N LEU A 119 5.80 -9.12 20.01
CA LEU A 119 6.24 -8.06 19.10
C LEU A 119 6.22 -8.64 17.68
N TYR A 120 5.23 -8.24 16.89
CA TYR A 120 4.96 -8.83 15.58
C TYR A 120 5.35 -7.88 14.46
N ILE A 121 6.57 -8.02 13.96
CA ILE A 121 7.18 -7.17 12.93
C ILE A 121 7.13 -7.90 11.60
N ALA A 122 6.36 -7.40 10.66
CA ALA A 122 6.34 -7.96 9.31
C ALA A 122 6.02 -6.86 8.27
N PRO A 123 6.50 -7.01 7.03
CA PRO A 123 6.23 -6.04 5.98
C PRO A 123 4.72 -5.83 5.77
N THR A 124 4.34 -4.63 5.34
CA THR A 124 2.95 -4.34 4.99
C THR A 124 2.52 -5.18 3.77
N GLY A 125 1.25 -5.58 3.72
CA GLY A 125 0.73 -6.42 2.64
C GLY A 125 1.01 -7.92 2.78
N THR A 126 1.63 -8.36 3.90
CA THR A 126 1.87 -9.80 4.18
C THR A 126 0.79 -10.42 5.08
N GLY A 127 -0.39 -9.80 5.17
CA GLY A 127 -1.54 -10.36 5.85
C GLY A 127 -1.55 -10.23 7.38
N LYS A 128 -0.74 -9.34 7.98
CA LYS A 128 -0.76 -9.07 9.43
C LYS A 128 -2.15 -8.78 9.95
N THR A 129 -2.86 -7.84 9.35
CA THR A 129 -4.21 -7.40 9.74
C THR A 129 -5.26 -8.51 9.63
N LEU A 130 -5.00 -9.59 8.88
CA LEU A 130 -5.90 -10.76 8.78
C LEU A 130 -5.59 -11.86 9.81
N SER A 131 -4.43 -11.82 10.47
CA SER A 131 -4.02 -12.80 11.49
C SER A 131 -5.03 -12.95 12.63
N PRO A 132 -5.75 -11.91 13.09
CA PRO A 132 -6.82 -12.02 14.08
C PRO A 132 -7.91 -13.04 13.72
N ILE A 133 -8.24 -13.19 12.42
CA ILE A 133 -9.25 -14.16 11.96
C ILE A 133 -8.77 -15.60 12.25
N GLY A 134 -7.50 -15.90 12.01
CA GLY A 134 -6.91 -17.20 12.32
C GLY A 134 -6.84 -17.47 13.84
N LEU A 135 -6.43 -16.46 14.63
CA LEU A 135 -6.37 -16.55 16.09
C LEU A 135 -7.76 -16.73 16.72
N SER A 136 -8.83 -16.18 16.12
CA SER A 136 -10.19 -16.25 16.62
C SER A 136 -10.78 -17.68 16.64
N THR A 137 -10.11 -18.64 16.04
CA THR A 137 -10.53 -20.06 16.11
C THR A 137 -10.39 -20.63 17.53
N LYS A 138 -9.47 -20.13 18.34
CA LYS A 138 -9.17 -20.62 19.69
C LYS A 138 -9.36 -19.56 20.78
N TYR A 139 -9.11 -18.30 20.44
CA TYR A 139 -9.17 -17.15 21.35
C TYR A 139 -10.31 -16.20 20.97
N ARG A 140 -10.66 -15.29 21.87
CA ARG A 140 -11.45 -14.10 21.59
C ARG A 140 -10.50 -12.95 21.31
N ILE A 141 -10.78 -12.17 20.30
CA ILE A 141 -9.86 -11.12 19.83
C ILE A 141 -10.46 -9.74 20.11
N ILE A 142 -9.67 -8.86 20.70
CA ILE A 142 -9.93 -7.42 20.68
C ILE A 142 -8.94 -6.83 19.66
N PHE A 143 -9.45 -6.41 18.52
CA PHE A 143 -8.65 -5.79 17.48
C PHE A 143 -8.70 -4.28 17.65
N VAL A 144 -7.54 -3.69 17.96
CA VAL A 144 -7.38 -2.25 18.18
C VAL A 144 -6.73 -1.62 16.96
N CYS A 145 -7.34 -0.60 16.39
CA CYS A 145 -6.78 0.16 15.26
C CYS A 145 -6.97 1.66 15.47
N VAL A 146 -6.06 2.46 14.92
CA VAL A 146 -6.17 3.93 14.99
C VAL A 146 -7.23 4.44 14.02
N ALA A 147 -7.32 3.85 12.84
CA ALA A 147 -8.22 4.30 11.81
C ALA A 147 -9.38 3.32 11.57
N ARG A 148 -10.61 3.82 11.68
CA ARG A 148 -11.85 3.06 11.56
C ARG A 148 -11.95 2.20 10.31
N HIS A 149 -11.47 2.67 9.15
CA HIS A 149 -11.56 1.91 7.89
C HIS A 149 -10.66 0.66 7.88
N ILE A 150 -9.57 0.61 8.67
CA ILE A 150 -8.75 -0.61 8.85
C ILE A 150 -9.58 -1.68 9.55
N GLY A 151 -10.25 -1.31 10.64
CA GLY A 151 -11.17 -2.20 11.33
C GLY A 151 -12.33 -2.66 10.45
N LEU A 152 -12.89 -1.79 9.61
CA LEU A 152 -13.94 -2.15 8.65
C LEU A 152 -13.43 -3.10 7.55
N ALA A 153 -12.18 -2.98 7.12
CA ALA A 153 -11.57 -3.91 6.17
C ALA A 153 -11.40 -5.32 6.77
N LEU A 154 -10.94 -5.40 8.03
CA LEU A 154 -10.92 -6.66 8.78
C LEU A 154 -12.34 -7.23 8.94
N ALA A 155 -13.31 -6.39 9.31
CA ALA A 155 -14.69 -6.80 9.47
C ALA A 155 -15.27 -7.42 8.21
N LYS A 156 -15.04 -6.81 7.04
CA LYS A 156 -15.49 -7.32 5.74
C LYS A 156 -14.94 -8.75 5.49
N SER A 157 -13.65 -8.96 5.74
CA SER A 157 -13.02 -10.27 5.59
C SER A 157 -13.55 -11.29 6.63
N ALA A 158 -13.73 -10.86 7.88
CA ALA A 158 -14.25 -11.71 8.94
C ALA A 158 -15.70 -12.13 8.69
N ILE A 159 -16.57 -11.22 8.22
CA ILE A 159 -17.96 -11.51 7.86
C ILE A 159 -18.03 -12.51 6.70
N SER A 160 -17.17 -12.37 5.68
CA SER A 160 -17.12 -13.33 4.56
C SER A 160 -16.73 -14.75 5.00
N MET A 161 -16.08 -14.87 6.17
CA MET A 161 -15.74 -16.15 6.82
C MET A 161 -16.71 -16.52 7.96
N GLU A 162 -17.89 -15.87 8.00
CA GLU A 162 -18.95 -16.09 8.99
C GLU A 162 -18.53 -15.92 10.45
N LYS A 163 -17.47 -15.11 10.69
CA LYS A 163 -17.02 -14.78 12.05
C LYS A 163 -18.00 -13.88 12.77
N LYS A 164 -18.13 -14.10 14.06
CA LYS A 164 -19.03 -13.36 14.95
C LYS A 164 -18.31 -12.11 15.46
N ILE A 165 -18.64 -10.98 14.89
CA ILE A 165 -17.94 -9.71 15.14
C ILE A 165 -18.82 -8.71 15.86
N ALA A 166 -18.17 -7.80 16.59
CA ALA A 166 -18.76 -6.62 17.20
C ALA A 166 -17.89 -5.38 16.96
N PHE A 167 -18.49 -4.21 17.08
CA PHE A 167 -17.85 -2.92 16.85
C PHE A 167 -17.98 -2.02 18.07
N ALA A 168 -16.88 -1.38 18.45
CA ALA A 168 -16.80 -0.38 19.51
C ALA A 168 -16.05 0.88 19.03
N PHE A 169 -16.45 1.43 17.87
CA PHE A 169 -15.88 2.66 17.35
C PHE A 169 -16.55 3.88 17.96
N GLY A 170 -15.78 4.76 18.61
CA GLY A 170 -16.30 5.94 19.29
C GLY A 170 -17.29 5.60 20.41
N ALA A 171 -17.17 4.41 21.00
CA ALA A 171 -18.01 3.98 22.09
C ALA A 171 -17.55 4.65 23.39
N GLU A 172 -18.44 5.35 24.07
CA GLU A 172 -18.22 5.92 25.40
C GLU A 172 -18.76 5.00 26.50
N THR A 173 -19.72 4.16 26.16
CA THR A 173 -20.35 3.20 27.07
C THR A 173 -20.55 1.83 26.42
N ALA A 174 -20.80 0.79 27.20
CA ALA A 174 -21.10 -0.55 26.69
C ALA A 174 -22.35 -0.60 25.80
N SER A 175 -23.30 0.35 25.97
CA SER A 175 -24.52 0.44 25.15
C SER A 175 -24.25 0.93 23.71
N ASP A 176 -23.08 1.50 23.47
CA ASP A 176 -22.69 1.99 22.14
C ASP A 176 -22.07 0.88 21.28
N ILE A 177 -21.73 -0.26 21.87
CA ILE A 177 -21.22 -1.42 21.16
C ILE A 177 -22.30 -1.99 20.23
N ARG A 178 -21.91 -2.29 19.01
CA ARG A 178 -22.81 -2.84 17.96
C ARG A 178 -22.35 -4.22 17.52
N LEU A 179 -23.23 -5.21 17.70
CA LEU A 179 -22.99 -6.58 17.26
C LEU A 179 -23.44 -6.75 15.81
N HIS A 180 -22.62 -7.44 15.03
CA HIS A 180 -23.09 -8.01 13.78
C HIS A 180 -24.14 -9.10 14.10
N TRP A 181 -25.17 -9.24 13.30
CA TRP A 181 -26.28 -10.15 13.60
C TRP A 181 -25.85 -11.61 13.76
N PHE A 182 -24.72 -12.04 13.19
CA PHE A 182 -24.12 -13.36 13.46
C PHE A 182 -23.69 -13.55 14.93
N ALA A 183 -23.28 -12.47 15.57
CA ALA A 183 -22.84 -12.49 16.97
C ALA A 183 -23.96 -12.30 17.98
N ALA A 184 -25.12 -11.80 17.55
CA ALA A 184 -26.24 -11.55 18.43
C ALA A 184 -26.99 -12.84 18.82
N SER A 185 -27.49 -12.87 20.05
CA SER A 185 -28.38 -13.92 20.51
C SER A 185 -29.78 -13.81 19.90
N ASP A 186 -30.22 -12.59 19.62
CA ASP A 186 -31.55 -12.30 19.08
C ASP A 186 -31.52 -11.10 18.12
N PHE A 187 -32.30 -11.19 17.04
CA PHE A 187 -32.44 -10.12 16.02
C PHE A 187 -33.77 -10.22 15.31
N THR A 188 -34.27 -9.10 14.80
CA THR A 188 -35.49 -9.03 14.01
C THR A 188 -35.22 -8.75 12.54
N LYS A 189 -35.95 -9.49 11.65
CA LYS A 189 -35.90 -9.27 10.20
C LYS A 189 -37.08 -8.44 9.74
N ASP A 190 -36.85 -7.59 8.76
CA ASP A 190 -37.91 -6.93 8.05
C ASP A 190 -38.66 -7.94 7.14
N ARG A 191 -39.99 -8.01 7.28
CA ARG A 191 -40.79 -8.97 6.53
C ARG A 191 -40.85 -8.71 5.03
N ARG A 192 -40.63 -7.47 4.59
CA ARG A 192 -40.75 -7.07 3.18
C ARG A 192 -39.40 -7.15 2.46
N SER A 193 -38.32 -6.65 3.06
CA SER A 193 -36.99 -6.62 2.45
C SER A 193 -36.10 -7.81 2.79
N GLY A 194 -36.47 -8.61 3.82
CA GLY A 194 -35.61 -9.68 4.37
C GLY A 194 -34.38 -9.16 5.12
N GLY A 195 -34.18 -7.84 5.17
CA GLY A 195 -33.05 -7.20 5.83
C GLY A 195 -33.13 -7.26 7.36
N ILE A 196 -31.99 -7.13 8.03
CA ILE A 196 -31.91 -7.09 9.50
C ILE A 196 -32.36 -5.70 9.99
N ARG A 197 -33.38 -5.65 10.82
CA ARG A 197 -33.97 -4.40 11.32
C ARG A 197 -33.41 -4.00 12.68
N LYS A 198 -33.32 -4.94 13.61
CA LYS A 198 -32.84 -4.67 14.99
C LYS A 198 -32.03 -5.84 15.49
N VAL A 199 -30.93 -5.55 16.15
CA VAL A 199 -30.01 -6.52 16.77
C VAL A 199 -29.97 -6.25 18.27
N ASN A 200 -30.03 -7.31 19.08
CA ASN A 200 -29.84 -7.21 20.53
C ASN A 200 -28.33 -7.13 20.84
N ASN A 201 -27.88 -5.99 21.30
CA ASN A 201 -26.47 -5.73 21.62
C ASN A 201 -26.09 -6.01 23.09
N SER A 202 -27.03 -6.44 23.94
CA SER A 202 -26.82 -6.56 25.38
C SER A 202 -25.97 -7.76 25.79
N ILE A 203 -25.94 -8.83 24.97
CA ILE A 203 -25.25 -10.09 25.28
C ILE A 203 -24.20 -10.36 24.20
N GLY A 204 -22.93 -10.35 24.61
CA GLY A 204 -21.76 -10.50 23.73
C GLY A 204 -21.00 -11.82 23.89
N ASP A 205 -21.63 -12.85 24.46
CA ASP A 205 -21.03 -14.16 24.73
C ASP A 205 -20.52 -14.88 23.47
N LYS A 206 -21.15 -14.61 22.33
CA LYS A 206 -20.81 -15.21 21.04
C LYS A 206 -19.78 -14.42 20.25
N VAL A 207 -19.38 -13.23 20.69
CA VAL A 207 -18.41 -12.39 19.96
C VAL A 207 -17.05 -13.08 19.87
N GLU A 208 -16.57 -13.30 18.66
CA GLU A 208 -15.23 -13.86 18.39
C GLU A 208 -14.20 -12.76 18.19
N ILE A 209 -14.58 -11.67 17.52
CA ILE A 209 -13.69 -10.53 17.26
C ILE A 209 -14.44 -9.24 17.58
N MET A 210 -13.94 -8.50 18.57
CA MET A 210 -14.33 -7.13 18.88
C MET A 210 -13.39 -6.18 18.14
N ILE A 211 -13.92 -5.26 17.35
CA ILE A 211 -13.15 -4.29 16.58
C ILE A 211 -13.38 -2.90 17.18
N CYS A 212 -12.33 -2.24 17.63
CA CYS A 212 -12.42 -0.93 18.28
C CYS A 212 -11.32 0.03 17.79
N ASP A 213 -11.55 1.32 17.99
CA ASP A 213 -10.49 2.32 17.92
C ASP A 213 -9.72 2.41 19.25
N VAL A 214 -8.61 3.15 19.22
CA VAL A 214 -7.75 3.35 20.41
C VAL A 214 -8.50 3.98 21.56
N GLN A 215 -9.41 4.92 21.28
CA GLN A 215 -10.19 5.64 22.31
C GLN A 215 -11.19 4.74 23.02
N SER A 216 -11.75 3.75 22.33
CA SER A 216 -12.80 2.86 22.87
C SER A 216 -12.25 1.52 23.39
N TYR A 217 -10.92 1.33 23.41
CA TYR A 217 -10.31 0.06 23.82
C TYR A 217 -10.74 -0.41 25.20
N LEU A 218 -10.70 0.45 26.22
CA LEU A 218 -11.03 0.06 27.60
C LEU A 218 -12.49 -0.37 27.75
N ILE A 219 -13.40 0.24 26.98
CA ILE A 219 -14.82 -0.15 26.97
C ILE A 219 -14.99 -1.51 26.30
N ALA A 220 -14.32 -1.69 25.14
CA ALA A 220 -14.30 -2.98 24.42
C ALA A 220 -13.73 -4.10 25.30
N MET A 221 -12.62 -3.84 26.03
CA MET A 221 -11.99 -4.78 26.95
C MET A 221 -12.93 -5.18 28.08
N ARG A 222 -13.54 -4.21 28.78
CA ARG A 222 -14.48 -4.48 29.88
C ARG A 222 -15.70 -5.25 29.40
N TYR A 223 -16.22 -4.95 28.21
CA TYR A 223 -17.32 -5.70 27.60
C TYR A 223 -16.92 -7.14 27.32
N MET A 224 -15.76 -7.39 26.73
CA MET A 224 -15.31 -8.75 26.43
C MET A 224 -15.02 -9.57 27.70
N LEU A 225 -14.47 -8.94 28.74
CA LEU A 225 -14.22 -9.57 30.03
C LEU A 225 -15.50 -9.93 30.80
N ALA A 226 -16.62 -9.26 30.53
CA ALA A 226 -17.91 -9.64 31.12
C ALA A 226 -18.40 -11.02 30.68
N PHE A 227 -17.94 -11.51 29.53
CA PHE A 227 -18.40 -12.79 28.95
C PHE A 227 -17.30 -13.85 28.79
N ASN A 228 -16.02 -13.46 28.93
CA ASN A 228 -14.90 -14.36 28.68
C ASN A 228 -13.79 -14.18 29.72
N PRO A 229 -13.10 -15.26 30.14
CA PRO A 229 -11.92 -15.15 30.99
C PRO A 229 -10.78 -14.47 30.24
N ALA A 230 -9.98 -13.67 30.98
CA ALA A 230 -8.91 -12.82 30.42
C ALA A 230 -7.88 -13.64 29.63
N GLU A 231 -7.57 -14.86 30.10
CA GLU A 231 -6.56 -15.75 29.51
C GLU A 231 -6.98 -16.25 28.10
N ARG A 232 -8.28 -16.19 27.79
CA ARG A 232 -8.82 -16.56 26.48
C ARG A 232 -9.00 -15.38 25.54
N ILE A 233 -8.62 -14.20 25.94
CA ILE A 233 -8.68 -13.00 25.12
C ILE A 233 -7.28 -12.64 24.66
N ILE A 234 -7.16 -12.21 23.41
CA ILE A 234 -5.94 -11.57 22.85
C ILE A 234 -6.28 -10.14 22.49
N THR A 235 -5.54 -9.18 23.02
CA THR A 235 -5.50 -7.81 22.49
C THR A 235 -4.54 -7.80 21.31
N TYR A 236 -5.07 -7.64 20.11
CA TYR A 236 -4.29 -7.47 18.89
C TYR A 236 -4.31 -6.01 18.48
N TRP A 237 -3.18 -5.33 18.69
CA TRP A 237 -3.04 -3.90 18.41
C TRP A 237 -2.31 -3.71 17.09
N ASP A 238 -3.04 -3.22 16.07
CA ASP A 238 -2.51 -2.97 14.73
C ASP A 238 -1.95 -1.55 14.65
N GLU A 239 -0.69 -1.42 14.25
CA GLU A 239 0.08 -0.18 14.16
C GLU A 239 0.11 0.61 15.49
N PRO A 240 0.57 0.02 16.63
CA PRO A 240 0.58 0.69 17.93
C PRO A 240 1.50 1.91 18.00
N THR A 241 2.51 1.97 17.12
CA THR A 241 3.50 3.06 17.05
C THR A 241 3.02 4.28 16.27
N ILE A 242 1.81 4.21 15.71
CA ILE A 242 1.24 5.37 15.01
C ILE A 242 1.20 6.57 15.98
N THR A 243 1.68 7.73 15.55
CA THR A 243 1.90 8.94 16.36
C THR A 243 3.09 8.93 17.31
N MET A 244 3.79 7.80 17.48
CA MET A 244 4.97 7.75 18.36
C MET A 244 6.25 8.37 17.75
N ASP A 245 6.21 8.72 16.47
CA ASP A 245 7.24 9.53 15.80
C ASP A 245 7.20 11.01 16.20
N TYR A 246 6.07 11.48 16.79
CA TYR A 246 5.94 12.82 17.33
C TYR A 246 6.38 12.89 18.79
N PRO A 247 7.12 13.92 19.22
CA PRO A 247 7.50 14.10 20.65
C PRO A 247 6.28 14.17 21.57
N ASP A 248 5.18 14.76 21.10
CA ASP A 248 3.89 14.86 21.78
C ASP A 248 2.74 14.77 20.80
N HIS A 249 1.66 14.08 21.21
CA HIS A 249 0.46 13.90 20.39
C HIS A 249 -0.77 13.65 21.29
N GLU A 250 -1.94 14.09 20.87
CA GLU A 250 -3.21 13.98 21.62
C GLU A 250 -3.55 12.53 22.03
N LEU A 251 -3.21 11.56 21.19
CA LEU A 251 -3.45 10.14 21.46
C LEU A 251 -2.49 9.53 22.49
N HIS A 252 -1.37 10.18 22.84
CA HIS A 252 -0.39 9.61 23.77
C HIS A 252 -0.98 9.32 25.14
N ALA A 253 -1.79 10.24 25.68
CA ALA A 253 -2.46 10.04 26.96
C ALA A 253 -3.41 8.83 26.93
N VAL A 254 -4.17 8.67 25.83
CA VAL A 254 -5.10 7.54 25.65
C VAL A 254 -4.35 6.22 25.47
N ILE A 255 -3.26 6.21 24.72
CA ILE A 255 -2.42 5.02 24.52
C ILE A 255 -1.82 4.57 25.85
N HIS A 256 -1.29 5.51 26.64
CA HIS A 256 -0.75 5.23 27.97
C HIS A 256 -1.83 4.67 28.91
N GLU A 257 -2.99 5.30 28.99
CA GLU A 257 -4.10 4.83 29.82
C GLU A 257 -4.56 3.42 29.41
N ASN A 258 -4.66 3.16 28.11
CA ASN A 258 -5.00 1.84 27.58
C ASN A 258 -3.99 0.79 28.03
N TRP A 259 -2.70 1.09 28.02
CA TRP A 259 -1.67 0.18 28.48
C TRP A 259 -1.75 -0.07 29.98
N VAL A 260 -1.79 0.98 30.80
CA VAL A 260 -1.82 0.90 32.26
C VAL A 260 -3.06 0.15 32.75
N GLN A 261 -4.24 0.41 32.18
CA GLN A 261 -5.49 -0.25 32.58
C GLN A 261 -5.75 -1.60 31.92
N ASN A 262 -4.87 -2.06 31.03
CA ASN A 262 -5.03 -3.34 30.37
C ASN A 262 -5.02 -4.52 31.37
N LYS A 263 -6.04 -5.39 31.32
CA LYS A 263 -6.18 -6.61 32.12
C LYS A 263 -6.01 -7.89 31.30
N ILE A 264 -5.73 -7.78 30.01
CA ILE A 264 -5.59 -8.94 29.12
C ILE A 264 -4.13 -9.38 29.13
N PRO A 265 -3.83 -10.64 29.50
CA PRO A 265 -2.47 -11.15 29.60
C PRO A 265 -1.84 -11.52 28.25
N ASN A 266 -2.64 -11.62 27.18
CA ASN A 266 -2.13 -11.93 25.84
C ASN A 266 -2.22 -10.69 24.95
N VAL A 267 -1.08 -10.13 24.61
CA VAL A 267 -0.98 -8.90 23.80
C VAL A 267 -0.12 -9.14 22.57
N VAL A 268 -0.62 -8.78 21.40
CA VAL A 268 0.13 -8.77 20.14
C VAL A 268 0.23 -7.32 19.67
N LEU A 269 1.44 -6.79 19.59
CA LEU A 269 1.74 -5.49 19.01
C LEU A 269 2.22 -5.71 17.57
N SER A 270 1.41 -5.33 16.60
CA SER A 270 1.61 -5.61 15.18
C SER A 270 1.96 -4.35 14.41
N CYS A 271 3.19 -4.25 13.89
CA CYS A 271 3.62 -3.13 13.06
C CYS A 271 4.66 -3.56 12.01
N ALA A 272 4.97 -2.67 11.07
CA ALA A 272 6.08 -2.87 10.14
C ALA A 272 7.43 -2.41 10.73
N THR A 273 7.41 -1.53 11.74
CA THR A 273 8.57 -0.81 12.29
C THR A 273 8.53 -0.76 13.81
N LEU A 274 8.28 -1.87 14.51
CA LEU A 274 8.41 -1.86 15.97
C LEU A 274 9.88 -1.69 16.37
N PRO A 275 10.15 -0.96 17.48
CA PRO A 275 11.46 -0.94 18.11
C PRO A 275 11.91 -2.35 18.52
N LYS A 276 13.23 -2.56 18.61
CA LYS A 276 13.82 -3.82 19.07
C LYS A 276 13.60 -4.00 20.56
N GLU A 277 13.67 -5.24 21.04
CA GLU A 277 13.52 -5.55 22.48
C GLU A 277 14.47 -4.74 23.36
N GLU A 278 15.73 -4.58 22.92
CA GLU A 278 16.75 -3.83 23.66
C GLU A 278 16.43 -2.33 23.79
N GLU A 279 15.59 -1.79 22.88
CA GLU A 279 15.20 -0.38 22.88
C GLU A 279 13.97 -0.10 23.75
N ILE A 280 13.23 -1.15 24.18
CA ILE A 280 11.95 -1.03 24.93
C ILE A 280 11.95 -1.89 26.21
N LEU A 281 13.07 -1.96 26.88
CA LEU A 281 13.21 -2.76 28.10
C LEU A 281 12.23 -2.37 29.20
N ASP A 282 11.88 -1.09 29.31
CA ASP A 282 10.89 -0.60 30.30
C ASP A 282 9.49 -1.17 30.01
N THR A 283 9.08 -1.20 28.76
CA THR A 283 7.81 -1.83 28.34
C THR A 283 7.76 -3.32 28.70
N ILE A 284 8.86 -4.03 28.46
CA ILE A 284 8.98 -5.47 28.75
C ILE A 284 8.95 -5.70 30.28
N ALA A 285 9.70 -4.90 31.03
CA ALA A 285 9.74 -4.97 32.48
C ALA A 285 8.37 -4.69 33.11
N ASP A 286 7.66 -3.66 32.61
CA ASP A 286 6.32 -3.32 33.05
C ASP A 286 5.34 -4.48 32.78
N PHE A 287 5.38 -5.05 31.59
CA PHE A 287 4.48 -6.18 31.24
C PHE A 287 4.73 -7.40 32.15
N ARG A 288 6.00 -7.74 32.42
CA ARG A 288 6.38 -8.84 33.34
C ARG A 288 5.99 -8.54 34.79
N SER A 289 6.01 -7.27 35.21
CA SER A 289 5.62 -6.90 36.57
C SER A 289 4.11 -7.05 36.82
N ARG A 290 3.30 -6.95 35.77
CA ARG A 290 1.84 -7.06 35.82
C ARG A 290 1.31 -8.47 35.59
N PHE A 291 2.07 -9.29 34.88
CA PHE A 291 1.67 -10.64 34.54
C PHE A 291 2.78 -11.62 34.89
N ASP A 292 2.57 -12.41 35.93
CA ASP A 292 3.54 -13.39 36.39
C ASP A 292 3.85 -14.42 35.31
N ASP A 293 5.11 -14.84 35.20
CA ASP A 293 5.61 -15.80 34.21
C ASP A 293 5.36 -15.41 32.74
N ALA A 294 5.28 -14.12 32.43
CA ALA A 294 5.03 -13.62 31.09
C ALA A 294 6.17 -13.96 30.11
N GLU A 295 5.79 -14.59 28.99
CA GLU A 295 6.67 -14.85 27.86
C GLU A 295 6.69 -13.64 26.90
N ILE A 296 7.89 -13.28 26.44
CA ILE A 296 8.06 -12.25 25.41
C ILE A 296 8.51 -12.95 24.13
N HIS A 297 7.84 -12.67 23.03
CA HIS A 297 8.17 -13.25 21.74
C HIS A 297 8.35 -12.14 20.71
N THR A 298 9.43 -12.18 19.95
CA THR A 298 9.65 -11.30 18.80
C THR A 298 9.61 -12.09 17.52
N ILE A 299 8.62 -11.78 16.68
CA ILE A 299 8.49 -12.29 15.32
C ILE A 299 8.91 -11.18 14.39
N ALA A 300 10.06 -11.34 13.72
CA ALA A 300 10.56 -10.39 12.73
C ALA A 300 10.62 -11.06 11.35
N SER A 301 9.75 -10.65 10.45
CA SER A 301 9.72 -11.16 9.09
C SER A 301 10.26 -10.15 8.10
N TYR A 302 10.94 -10.65 7.10
CA TYR A 302 11.41 -9.93 5.92
C TYR A 302 10.84 -10.53 4.62
N ASP A 303 9.83 -11.36 4.74
CA ASP A 303 9.17 -11.98 3.58
C ASP A 303 8.66 -10.92 2.60
N CYS A 304 9.07 -11.02 1.36
CA CYS A 304 8.55 -10.18 0.28
C CYS A 304 8.35 -11.01 -0.99
N ARG A 305 7.25 -10.71 -1.69
CA ARG A 305 6.91 -11.39 -2.95
C ARG A 305 7.32 -10.57 -4.17
N LYS A 306 7.43 -9.26 -3.98
CA LYS A 306 7.86 -8.30 -5.00
C LYS A 306 8.76 -7.24 -4.38
N SER A 307 9.77 -6.84 -5.13
CA SER A 307 10.62 -5.72 -4.75
C SER A 307 9.90 -4.39 -4.99
N ILE A 308 10.21 -3.41 -4.15
CA ILE A 308 9.81 -2.01 -4.33
C ILE A 308 11.08 -1.18 -4.41
N PRO A 309 11.74 -1.14 -5.56
CA PRO A 309 13.02 -0.43 -5.69
C PRO A 309 12.91 1.01 -5.23
N ILE A 310 13.83 1.42 -4.37
CA ILE A 310 14.07 2.83 -4.06
C ILE A 310 14.85 3.42 -5.23
N VAL A 311 14.36 4.55 -5.75
CA VAL A 311 14.91 5.19 -6.92
C VAL A 311 15.32 6.61 -6.57
N THR A 312 16.56 6.96 -6.90
CA THR A 312 17.14 8.30 -6.73
C THR A 312 16.45 9.34 -7.61
N LYS A 313 16.70 10.61 -7.34
CA LYS A 313 16.21 11.73 -8.16
C LYS A 313 16.59 11.61 -9.64
N ASP A 314 17.72 10.95 -9.94
CA ASP A 314 18.22 10.74 -11.29
C ASP A 314 17.72 9.44 -11.95
N GLY A 315 16.83 8.71 -11.28
CA GLY A 315 16.17 7.52 -11.82
C GLY A 315 16.90 6.20 -11.58
N TYR A 316 18.00 6.16 -10.81
CA TYR A 316 18.77 4.96 -10.55
C TYR A 316 18.30 4.23 -9.27
N CYS A 317 18.39 2.91 -9.26
CA CYS A 317 18.11 2.15 -8.06
C CYS A 317 19.16 2.41 -6.97
N ALA A 318 18.68 2.64 -5.75
CA ALA A 318 19.51 2.82 -4.58
C ALA A 318 19.72 1.47 -3.87
N LEU A 319 20.95 1.01 -3.82
CA LEU A 319 21.40 -0.21 -3.13
C LEU A 319 22.73 0.07 -2.42
N PRO A 320 23.11 -0.65 -1.36
CA PRO A 320 24.37 -0.43 -0.66
C PRO A 320 25.57 -0.26 -1.60
N HIS A 321 25.72 -1.11 -2.60
CA HIS A 321 26.83 -1.05 -3.56
C HIS A 321 26.78 0.11 -4.56
N THR A 322 25.67 0.87 -4.61
CA THR A 322 25.54 2.05 -5.48
C THR A 322 25.47 3.35 -4.70
N LEU A 323 25.22 3.31 -3.39
CA LEU A 323 25.10 4.50 -2.54
C LEU A 323 26.44 5.04 -2.10
N TYR A 324 27.38 4.18 -1.70
CA TYR A 324 28.60 4.59 -1.03
C TYR A 324 29.85 4.26 -1.85
N ALA A 325 30.63 5.29 -2.15
CA ALA A 325 31.93 5.13 -2.78
C ALA A 325 32.99 4.64 -1.80
N GLU A 326 32.93 5.14 -0.56
CA GLU A 326 33.85 4.75 0.51
C GLU A 326 33.50 3.36 1.06
N PHE A 327 34.51 2.50 1.18
CA PHE A 327 34.35 1.11 1.62
C PHE A 327 33.73 1.02 3.02
N ASN A 328 34.21 1.82 3.97
CA ASN A 328 33.72 1.76 5.36
C ASN A 328 32.24 2.18 5.45
N ASP A 329 31.83 3.22 4.74
CA ASP A 329 30.43 3.65 4.69
C ASP A 329 29.53 2.55 4.09
N MET A 330 30.04 1.82 3.09
CA MET A 330 29.34 0.68 2.52
C MET A 330 29.20 -0.47 3.53
N VAL A 331 30.26 -0.79 4.26
CA VAL A 331 30.24 -1.85 5.30
C VAL A 331 29.24 -1.51 6.39
N ASP A 332 29.23 -0.27 6.90
CA ASP A 332 28.26 0.19 7.90
C ASP A 332 26.81 0.09 7.39
N CYS A 333 26.58 0.49 6.14
CA CYS A 333 25.29 0.35 5.49
C CYS A 333 24.85 -1.12 5.38
N VAL A 334 25.74 -2.00 4.97
CA VAL A 334 25.46 -3.44 4.84
C VAL A 334 25.15 -4.05 6.20
N GLN A 335 25.93 -3.73 7.23
CA GLN A 335 25.67 -4.19 8.59
C GLN A 335 24.30 -3.71 9.08
N TYR A 336 23.97 -2.45 8.85
CA TYR A 336 22.63 -1.92 9.18
C TYR A 336 21.51 -2.69 8.46
N CYS A 337 21.69 -3.03 7.18
CA CYS A 337 20.72 -3.82 6.42
C CYS A 337 20.58 -5.27 6.91
N VAL A 338 21.68 -5.88 7.37
CA VAL A 338 21.67 -7.22 8.00
C VAL A 338 20.89 -7.23 9.30
N ASP A 339 21.04 -6.17 10.11
CA ASP A 339 20.34 -6.00 11.38
C ASP A 339 18.86 -5.61 11.19
N ASN A 340 18.53 -5.01 10.03
CA ASN A 340 17.20 -4.53 9.69
C ASN A 340 16.70 -5.13 8.36
N LYS A 341 16.53 -6.44 8.31
CA LYS A 341 16.18 -7.22 7.11
C LYS A 341 14.86 -6.81 6.45
N THR A 342 13.99 -6.07 7.14
CA THR A 342 12.77 -5.49 6.55
C THR A 342 13.07 -4.56 5.36
N LEU A 343 14.29 -3.98 5.30
CA LEU A 343 14.77 -3.17 4.18
C LEU A 343 14.99 -3.97 2.90
N LEU A 344 15.16 -5.29 2.98
CA LEU A 344 15.32 -6.16 1.80
C LEU A 344 14.17 -6.06 0.80
N ARG A 345 12.97 -5.65 1.27
CA ARG A 345 11.83 -5.38 0.40
C ARG A 345 12.12 -4.32 -0.66
N TYR A 346 12.99 -3.37 -0.36
CA TYR A 346 13.31 -2.25 -1.24
C TYR A 346 14.48 -2.51 -2.19
N PHE A 347 15.06 -3.69 -2.13
CA PHE A 347 16.18 -4.07 -2.97
C PHE A 347 15.71 -4.63 -4.31
N ASP A 348 16.16 -4.01 -5.39
CA ASP A 348 15.84 -4.45 -6.75
C ASP A 348 16.55 -5.76 -7.11
N LEU A 349 15.79 -6.78 -7.46
CA LEU A 349 16.33 -8.09 -7.71
C LEU A 349 17.23 -8.13 -8.97
N SER A 350 16.92 -7.34 -10.00
CA SER A 350 17.71 -7.31 -11.23
C SER A 350 19.10 -6.68 -11.02
N GLU A 351 19.15 -5.61 -10.21
CA GLU A 351 20.43 -4.97 -9.85
C GLU A 351 21.28 -5.87 -8.94
N ILE A 352 20.65 -6.56 -8.00
CA ILE A 352 21.32 -7.56 -7.15
C ILE A 352 21.95 -8.67 -8.00
N VAL A 353 21.20 -9.23 -8.92
CA VAL A 353 21.68 -10.29 -9.81
C VAL A 353 22.86 -9.80 -10.65
N SER A 354 22.78 -8.59 -11.18
CA SER A 354 23.88 -7.97 -11.94
C SER A 354 25.15 -7.87 -11.10
N PHE A 355 25.01 -7.44 -9.84
CA PHE A 355 26.12 -7.37 -8.88
C PHE A 355 26.73 -8.76 -8.59
N ILE A 356 25.87 -9.75 -8.25
CA ILE A 356 26.30 -11.13 -7.94
C ILE A 356 27.15 -11.70 -9.07
N PHE A 357 26.67 -11.57 -10.32
CA PHE A 357 27.40 -12.08 -11.47
C PHE A 357 28.73 -11.37 -11.69
N TYR A 358 28.77 -10.07 -11.53
CA TYR A 358 30.00 -9.30 -11.70
C TYR A 358 31.08 -9.72 -10.71
N VAL A 359 30.75 -9.77 -9.41
CA VAL A 359 31.75 -10.12 -8.38
C VAL A 359 32.20 -11.58 -8.48
N SER A 360 31.30 -12.50 -8.86
CA SER A 360 31.62 -13.91 -9.07
C SER A 360 32.52 -14.10 -10.29
N GLN A 361 32.23 -13.44 -11.41
CA GLN A 361 33.06 -13.53 -12.62
C GLN A 361 34.48 -12.98 -12.43
N LYS A 362 34.65 -12.00 -11.56
CA LYS A 362 35.93 -11.38 -11.27
C LYS A 362 36.71 -12.10 -10.15
N GLY A 363 36.07 -13.03 -9.45
CA GLY A 363 36.69 -13.72 -8.33
C GLY A 363 36.96 -12.80 -7.13
N PHE A 364 36.08 -11.76 -6.93
CA PHE A 364 36.25 -10.81 -5.82
C PHE A 364 35.65 -11.32 -4.50
N VAL A 365 35.18 -12.55 -4.49
CA VAL A 365 34.59 -13.20 -3.31
C VAL A 365 35.28 -14.53 -3.05
N PRO A 366 35.44 -14.97 -1.76
CA PRO A 366 35.98 -16.26 -1.44
C PRO A 366 35.19 -17.42 -2.03
N VAL A 367 35.86 -18.52 -2.39
CA VAL A 367 35.25 -19.72 -3.01
C VAL A 367 34.09 -20.28 -2.20
N ALA A 368 34.10 -20.18 -0.88
CA ALA A 368 33.00 -20.62 -0.02
C ALA A 368 31.67 -19.86 -0.28
N TYR A 369 31.75 -18.67 -0.84
CA TYR A 369 30.62 -17.83 -1.18
C TYR A 369 30.29 -17.81 -2.68
N GLU A 370 30.93 -18.68 -3.46
CA GLU A 370 30.50 -18.87 -4.84
C GLU A 370 29.11 -19.46 -4.89
N LEU A 371 28.32 -19.03 -5.90
CA LEU A 371 26.89 -19.33 -6.04
C LEU A 371 26.57 -20.84 -5.95
N GLU A 372 27.36 -21.66 -6.63
CA GLU A 372 27.19 -23.13 -6.68
C GLU A 372 27.60 -23.82 -5.35
N GLN A 373 28.32 -23.13 -4.47
CA GLN A 373 28.68 -23.63 -3.13
C GLN A 373 27.68 -23.12 -2.07
N TYR A 374 27.18 -21.93 -2.26
CA TYR A 374 26.26 -21.30 -1.32
C TYR A 374 24.84 -21.89 -1.36
N PHE A 375 24.30 -22.10 -2.54
CA PHE A 375 22.97 -22.69 -2.71
C PHE A 375 23.04 -24.20 -2.87
N ALA A 376 22.31 -24.93 -2.02
CA ALA A 376 22.28 -26.39 -2.07
C ALA A 376 21.55 -26.93 -3.30
N ASP A 377 20.49 -26.26 -3.73
CA ASP A 377 19.63 -26.69 -4.83
C ASP A 377 18.78 -25.52 -5.40
N ILE A 378 18.04 -25.81 -6.48
CA ILE A 378 17.13 -24.83 -7.11
C ILE A 378 16.02 -24.40 -6.15
N ALA A 379 15.58 -25.29 -5.24
CA ALA A 379 14.51 -24.98 -4.30
C ALA A 379 14.92 -23.93 -3.25
N SER A 380 16.21 -23.85 -2.93
CA SER A 380 16.77 -22.85 -2.00
C SER A 380 16.88 -21.45 -2.60
N ILE A 381 16.80 -21.30 -3.93
CA ILE A 381 16.85 -20.01 -4.62
C ILE A 381 15.46 -19.36 -4.55
N THR A 382 15.33 -18.36 -3.69
CA THR A 382 14.12 -17.54 -3.51
C THR A 382 14.48 -16.07 -3.57
N MET A 383 13.50 -15.17 -3.64
CA MET A 383 13.77 -13.73 -3.56
C MET A 383 14.53 -13.36 -2.30
N ASN A 384 14.09 -13.87 -1.15
CA ASN A 384 14.70 -13.56 0.15
C ASN A 384 16.13 -14.11 0.25
N SER A 385 16.35 -15.36 -0.16
CA SER A 385 17.68 -15.97 -0.10
C SER A 385 18.69 -15.28 -1.01
N LEU A 386 18.27 -14.83 -2.20
CA LEU A 386 19.14 -14.05 -3.10
C LEU A 386 19.52 -12.68 -2.52
N LYS A 387 18.59 -12.03 -1.85
CA LYS A 387 18.85 -10.72 -1.19
C LYS A 387 19.75 -10.87 0.03
N ILE A 388 19.61 -11.95 0.79
CA ILE A 388 20.51 -12.28 1.89
C ILE A 388 21.91 -12.61 1.35
N TYR A 389 21.98 -13.47 0.34
CA TYR A 389 23.24 -13.84 -0.31
C TYR A 389 23.98 -12.59 -0.83
N TYR A 390 23.26 -11.65 -1.42
CA TYR A 390 23.82 -10.36 -1.85
C TYR A 390 24.46 -9.59 -0.69
N LEU A 391 23.81 -9.52 0.48
CA LEU A 391 24.39 -8.85 1.65
C LEU A 391 25.64 -9.60 2.16
N GLU A 392 25.59 -10.93 2.19
CA GLU A 392 26.74 -11.74 2.60
C GLU A 392 27.92 -11.58 1.64
N LEU A 393 27.68 -11.50 0.33
CA LEU A 393 28.75 -11.17 -0.61
C LEU A 393 29.40 -9.83 -0.31
N LEU A 394 28.60 -8.79 -0.03
CA LEU A 394 29.12 -7.46 0.32
C LEU A 394 29.95 -7.46 1.62
N GLN A 395 29.59 -8.30 2.60
CA GLN A 395 30.36 -8.44 3.85
C GLN A 395 31.71 -9.11 3.64
N HIS A 396 31.90 -9.87 2.56
CA HIS A 396 33.11 -10.64 2.29
C HIS A 396 33.95 -10.11 1.13
N ILE A 397 33.59 -8.95 0.57
CA ILE A 397 34.43 -8.24 -0.39
C ILE A 397 35.60 -7.58 0.33
N GLU A 398 36.80 -7.72 -0.21
CA GLU A 398 37.99 -7.04 0.30
C GLU A 398 38.03 -5.57 -0.14
N SER A 399 38.54 -4.70 0.75
CA SER A 399 38.56 -3.24 0.49
C SER A 399 39.34 -2.86 -0.77
N GLU A 400 40.37 -3.63 -1.13
CA GLU A 400 41.19 -3.36 -2.34
C GLU A 400 40.43 -3.50 -3.65
N HIS A 401 39.31 -4.28 -3.68
CA HIS A 401 38.48 -4.47 -4.86
C HIS A 401 37.34 -3.46 -4.96
N TRP A 402 37.04 -2.71 -3.88
CA TRP A 402 35.85 -1.93 -3.77
C TRP A 402 35.75 -0.81 -4.81
N ASP A 403 36.80 -0.03 -5.02
CA ASP A 403 36.84 1.05 -6.02
C ASP A 403 36.53 0.55 -7.43
N THR A 404 37.05 -0.62 -7.77
CA THR A 404 36.81 -1.25 -9.08
C THR A 404 35.36 -1.68 -9.21
N ILE A 405 34.80 -2.28 -8.17
CA ILE A 405 33.39 -2.73 -8.12
C ILE A 405 32.47 -1.52 -8.24
N TYR A 406 32.64 -0.51 -7.38
CA TYR A 406 31.80 0.68 -7.36
C TYR A 406 31.82 1.41 -8.70
N SER A 407 32.99 1.65 -9.26
CA SER A 407 33.14 2.33 -10.54
C SER A 407 32.47 1.56 -11.69
N HIS A 408 32.60 0.22 -11.69
CA HIS A 408 31.94 -0.62 -12.71
C HIS A 408 30.43 -0.58 -12.56
N MET A 409 29.90 -0.79 -11.35
CA MET A 409 28.46 -0.82 -11.11
C MET A 409 27.81 0.50 -11.45
N LYS A 410 28.44 1.64 -11.10
CA LYS A 410 27.94 2.97 -11.50
C LYS A 410 27.91 3.18 -13.00
N LYS A 411 28.84 2.62 -13.73
CA LYS A 411 28.91 2.74 -15.20
C LYS A 411 27.86 1.88 -15.92
N VAL A 412 27.57 0.69 -15.37
CA VAL A 412 26.65 -0.28 -15.99
C VAL A 412 25.20 -0.06 -15.56
N GLN A 413 24.98 0.57 -14.41
CA GLN A 413 23.65 0.85 -13.87
C GLN A 413 22.76 1.59 -14.88
N LYS A 414 21.55 1.09 -15.09
CA LYS A 414 20.57 1.69 -16.01
C LYS A 414 19.49 2.43 -15.22
N PRO A 415 19.16 3.67 -15.58
CA PRO A 415 18.06 4.35 -14.95
C PRO A 415 16.72 3.68 -15.33
N LYS A 416 15.85 3.57 -14.36
CA LYS A 416 14.50 2.96 -14.55
C LYS A 416 13.57 3.80 -15.44
N PHE A 417 13.95 5.07 -15.76
CA PHE A 417 13.09 6.04 -16.46
C PHE A 417 13.65 6.57 -17.78
N GLN A 418 14.75 6.04 -18.32
CA GLN A 418 15.46 6.66 -19.46
C GLN A 418 14.91 6.34 -20.86
N GLU A 419 13.94 5.48 -21.04
CA GLU A 419 13.47 5.15 -22.41
C GLU A 419 12.87 6.34 -23.19
N GLY A 420 12.48 7.43 -22.48
CA GLY A 420 11.96 8.66 -23.09
C GLY A 420 12.98 9.78 -23.31
N ILE A 421 14.05 9.86 -22.52
CA ILE A 421 14.95 11.03 -22.45
C ILE A 421 15.92 11.11 -23.65
N GLN A 422 16.36 9.99 -24.18
CA GLN A 422 17.34 9.96 -25.28
C GLN A 422 16.79 10.49 -26.62
N LYS A 423 15.46 10.57 -26.79
CA LYS A 423 14.86 11.05 -28.04
C LYS A 423 14.57 12.56 -28.05
N SER A 424 14.47 13.21 -26.91
CA SER A 424 14.21 14.65 -26.84
C SER A 424 15.48 15.52 -26.99
N THR A 425 16.64 15.00 -26.61
CA THR A 425 17.93 15.72 -26.75
C THR A 425 18.54 15.71 -28.16
N SER A 426 18.06 14.83 -29.04
CA SER A 426 18.55 14.75 -30.42
C SER A 426 17.78 15.64 -31.41
N LEU A 427 16.73 16.35 -30.96
CA LEU A 427 15.88 17.18 -31.83
C LEU A 427 16.23 18.67 -31.83
N ASP A 428 17.08 19.12 -30.88
CA ASP A 428 17.49 20.53 -30.81
C ASP A 428 18.77 20.87 -31.58
N SER A 429 19.36 19.92 -32.34
CA SER A 429 20.62 20.18 -33.04
C SER A 429 20.57 20.17 -34.59
N SER A 430 19.37 20.13 -35.19
CA SER A 430 19.30 20.28 -36.64
C SER A 430 17.99 20.94 -37.11
N GLY A 431 18.05 22.20 -37.45
CA GLY A 431 16.94 22.83 -38.16
C GLY A 431 16.91 24.36 -38.07
N SER A 432 17.88 25.00 -38.66
CA SER A 432 17.71 26.40 -39.07
C SER A 432 16.68 26.48 -40.21
N SER A 433 15.78 27.39 -40.07
CA SER A 433 15.25 28.29 -41.06
C SER A 433 13.74 28.35 -41.24
N LYS A 434 13.29 29.57 -40.99
CA LYS A 434 12.30 30.40 -41.70
C LYS A 434 10.82 30.30 -41.39
N THR A 435 10.42 31.44 -40.81
CA THR A 435 9.30 32.34 -41.16
C THR A 435 7.87 31.95 -40.81
N GLY A 436 7.27 32.85 -40.00
CA GLY A 436 5.86 33.17 -40.15
C GLY A 436 5.10 33.37 -38.84
N GLY A 437 5.12 34.56 -38.28
CA GLY A 437 4.00 35.35 -37.75
C GLY A 437 3.09 34.79 -36.70
N GLY A 438 3.10 35.41 -35.51
CA GLY A 438 1.96 35.37 -34.59
C GLY A 438 2.31 35.58 -33.13
N GLY A 439 2.10 36.77 -32.64
CA GLY A 439 1.95 37.38 -31.34
C GLY A 439 2.55 36.80 -30.04
N PRO A 440 3.01 37.64 -29.15
CA PRO A 440 3.75 37.25 -27.96
C PRO A 440 2.82 36.95 -26.80
N LEU A 441 2.96 35.75 -26.21
CA LEU A 441 2.45 35.42 -24.89
C LEU A 441 3.36 36.00 -23.82
N VAL A 442 2.80 36.88 -23.00
CA VAL A 442 3.46 37.55 -21.88
C VAL A 442 3.87 36.51 -20.84
N ARG A 443 5.19 36.27 -20.75
CA ARG A 443 5.81 35.61 -19.61
C ARG A 443 6.03 36.67 -18.53
N THR A 444 5.31 36.58 -17.40
CA THR A 444 5.74 37.23 -16.18
C THR A 444 6.89 36.41 -15.58
N ALA A 445 8.10 36.77 -15.97
CA ALA A 445 9.31 36.28 -15.33
C ALA A 445 9.75 37.32 -14.30
N SER A 446 9.88 36.91 -13.06
CA SER A 446 10.69 37.62 -12.08
C SER A 446 12.17 37.46 -12.47
N VAL A 447 12.81 38.61 -12.72
CA VAL A 447 14.18 38.72 -13.16
C VAL A 447 15.13 38.37 -12.03
N SER A 448 16.03 37.42 -12.27
CA SER A 448 17.40 37.45 -11.75
C SER A 448 18.34 36.96 -12.84
N SER A 449 19.23 37.83 -13.20
CA SER A 449 20.23 37.71 -14.25
C SER A 449 21.31 36.68 -13.87
N SER A 450 21.42 35.60 -14.61
CA SER A 450 22.65 34.90 -14.91
C SER A 450 22.47 34.05 -16.15
N THR A 451 23.31 34.26 -17.12
CA THR A 451 23.39 33.64 -18.44
C THR A 451 23.89 32.19 -18.32
N GLU A 452 23.07 31.29 -17.85
CA GLU A 452 23.16 29.87 -18.16
C GLU A 452 21.72 29.37 -18.42
N LYS A 453 21.49 28.88 -19.64
CA LYS A 453 20.23 28.15 -19.91
C LYS A 453 20.09 27.04 -18.89
N PRO A 454 19.04 27.02 -18.06
CA PRO A 454 18.82 25.90 -17.16
C PRO A 454 18.66 24.65 -18.04
N LYS A 455 19.63 23.74 -17.98
CA LYS A 455 19.39 22.36 -18.32
C LYS A 455 18.20 21.94 -17.43
N ALA A 456 17.02 21.80 -18.02
CA ALA A 456 15.88 21.24 -17.32
C ALA A 456 16.37 19.92 -16.74
N ASN A 457 16.43 19.82 -15.41
CA ASN A 457 16.71 18.58 -14.70
C ASN A 457 15.51 17.67 -14.91
N LEU A 458 15.45 17.02 -16.07
CA LEU A 458 14.41 16.06 -16.49
C LEU A 458 14.32 14.85 -15.56
N ALA A 459 15.33 14.67 -14.72
CA ALA A 459 15.39 13.59 -13.74
C ALA A 459 14.76 13.91 -12.39
N SER A 460 13.98 14.99 -12.26
CA SER A 460 13.42 15.40 -10.95
C SER A 460 12.32 14.47 -10.40
N GLY A 461 11.95 13.41 -11.13
CA GLY A 461 10.95 12.42 -10.65
C GLY A 461 9.54 12.96 -10.46
N ILE A 462 9.23 14.21 -10.88
CA ILE A 462 7.86 14.72 -10.88
C ILE A 462 7.17 14.23 -12.16
N LEU A 463 6.01 13.63 -11.97
CA LEU A 463 5.11 13.35 -13.07
C LEU A 463 4.43 14.64 -13.48
N LEU A 464 4.64 15.07 -14.73
CA LEU A 464 3.92 16.17 -15.34
C LEU A 464 2.79 15.64 -16.21
N THR A 465 1.79 16.46 -16.46
CA THR A 465 0.58 16.02 -17.17
C THR A 465 0.73 16.11 -18.69
N THR A 466 1.71 16.86 -19.17
CA THR A 466 1.91 17.11 -20.59
C THR A 466 3.35 16.89 -21.04
N SER A 467 4.22 17.91 -20.90
CA SER A 467 5.59 17.86 -21.43
C SER A 467 6.42 16.66 -20.97
N ASP A 468 6.13 16.14 -19.78
CA ASP A 468 6.79 14.96 -19.22
C ASP A 468 5.87 13.73 -19.23
N ALA A 469 4.95 13.64 -20.17
CA ALA A 469 4.03 12.51 -20.30
C ALA A 469 4.73 11.14 -20.37
N TYR A 470 5.97 11.10 -20.87
CA TYR A 470 6.80 9.90 -20.92
C TYR A 470 7.30 9.41 -19.55
N THR A 471 7.20 10.25 -18.51
CA THR A 471 7.57 9.89 -17.13
C THR A 471 6.39 9.34 -16.33
N LEU A 472 5.18 9.38 -16.90
CA LEU A 472 3.97 8.88 -16.28
C LEU A 472 4.07 7.38 -16.00
N THR A 473 3.46 6.98 -14.90
CA THR A 473 3.55 5.61 -14.40
C THR A 473 2.54 4.68 -15.05
N ASP A 474 2.80 3.39 -14.93
CA ASP A 474 1.92 2.32 -15.39
C ASP A 474 0.91 1.87 -14.31
N GLY A 475 0.80 2.58 -13.19
CA GLY A 475 -0.14 2.27 -12.11
C GLY A 475 -0.47 3.46 -11.20
N PRO A 476 -1.46 3.28 -10.30
CA PRO A 476 -1.83 4.30 -9.33
C PRO A 476 -0.63 4.76 -8.50
N THR A 477 -0.48 6.07 -8.36
CA THR A 477 0.69 6.70 -7.73
C THR A 477 0.29 7.54 -6.54
N ILE A 478 1.05 7.48 -5.45
CA ILE A 478 0.96 8.42 -4.32
C ILE A 478 2.11 9.41 -4.38
N PHE A 479 1.83 10.70 -4.20
CA PHE A 479 2.81 11.75 -4.05
C PHE A 479 2.71 12.32 -2.63
N LEU A 480 3.76 12.15 -1.83
CA LEU A 480 3.84 12.65 -0.47
C LEU A 480 4.54 14.00 -0.43
N THR A 481 3.90 14.98 0.19
CA THR A 481 4.36 16.37 0.30
C THR A 481 3.69 17.05 1.51
N GLU A 482 4.35 17.99 2.13
CA GLU A 482 3.74 18.81 3.19
C GLU A 482 2.67 19.76 2.62
N ASP A 483 2.88 20.30 1.43
CA ASP A 483 1.97 21.24 0.77
C ASP A 483 1.32 20.63 -0.49
N ALA A 484 0.27 19.84 -0.27
CA ALA A 484 -0.48 19.20 -1.35
C ALA A 484 -1.11 20.21 -2.32
N LYS A 485 -1.58 21.38 -1.82
CA LYS A 485 -2.16 22.44 -2.67
C LYS A 485 -1.15 23.03 -3.65
N LYS A 486 0.07 23.27 -3.19
CA LYS A 486 1.16 23.80 -4.02
C LYS A 486 1.48 22.84 -5.17
N ILE A 487 1.58 21.53 -4.86
CA ILE A 487 1.84 20.52 -5.88
C ILE A 487 0.64 20.38 -6.82
N GLY A 488 -0.60 20.40 -6.33
CA GLY A 488 -1.80 20.38 -7.17
C GLY A 488 -1.87 21.57 -8.14
N ASN A 489 -1.62 22.77 -7.66
CA ASN A 489 -1.56 23.96 -8.51
C ASN A 489 -0.45 23.90 -9.56
N PHE A 490 0.71 23.32 -9.19
CA PHE A 490 1.79 23.08 -10.13
C PHE A 490 1.36 22.13 -11.25
N TYR A 491 0.62 21.06 -10.97
CA TYR A 491 0.08 20.17 -11.99
C TYR A 491 -0.87 20.87 -12.95
N ILE A 492 -1.74 21.78 -12.45
CA ILE A 492 -2.63 22.59 -13.30
C ILE A 492 -1.81 23.51 -14.22
N GLN A 493 -0.80 24.18 -13.67
CA GLN A 493 0.07 25.06 -14.47
C GLN A 493 0.82 24.30 -15.56
N GLN A 494 1.29 23.10 -15.27
CA GLN A 494 2.04 22.26 -16.20
C GLN A 494 1.15 21.46 -17.17
N SER A 495 -0.17 21.49 -16.99
CA SER A 495 -1.11 20.79 -17.88
C SER A 495 -1.17 21.37 -19.29
N GLU A 496 -0.63 22.59 -19.48
CA GLU A 496 -0.65 23.34 -20.76
C GLU A 496 -2.02 23.44 -21.41
N ILE A 497 -3.10 23.36 -20.59
CA ILE A 497 -4.47 23.58 -21.07
C ILE A 497 -4.55 25.03 -21.57
N PRO A 498 -4.95 25.27 -22.84
CA PRO A 498 -5.08 26.63 -23.37
C PRO A 498 -6.02 27.47 -22.51
N GLN A 499 -5.69 28.74 -22.32
CA GLN A 499 -6.47 29.64 -21.45
C GLN A 499 -7.95 29.74 -21.89
N SER A 500 -8.23 29.68 -23.18
CA SER A 500 -9.62 29.66 -23.70
C SER A 500 -10.38 28.43 -23.27
N VAL A 501 -9.77 27.23 -23.37
CA VAL A 501 -10.36 25.95 -22.94
C VAL A 501 -10.55 25.94 -21.42
N PHE A 502 -9.55 26.42 -20.69
CA PHE A 502 -9.62 26.52 -19.23
C PHE A 502 -10.74 27.45 -18.76
N GLN A 503 -10.87 28.63 -19.39
CA GLN A 503 -11.96 29.58 -19.09
C GLN A 503 -13.35 29.01 -19.44
N ASP A 504 -13.50 28.29 -20.55
CA ASP A 504 -14.75 27.63 -20.90
C ASP A 504 -15.10 26.51 -19.91
N LEU A 505 -14.09 25.75 -19.49
CA LEU A 505 -14.24 24.75 -18.44
C LEU A 505 -14.73 25.38 -17.12
N LEU A 506 -14.09 26.48 -16.68
CA LEU A 506 -14.50 27.20 -15.48
C LEU A 506 -15.93 27.74 -15.57
N LYS A 507 -16.34 28.32 -16.71
CA LYS A 507 -17.72 28.80 -16.93
C LYS A 507 -18.74 27.65 -16.78
N LYS A 508 -18.42 26.46 -17.29
CA LYS A 508 -19.28 25.27 -17.14
C LYS A 508 -19.35 24.81 -15.68
N ILE A 509 -18.21 24.82 -14.98
CA ILE A 509 -18.15 24.50 -13.55
C ILE A 509 -18.96 25.52 -12.73
N ASP A 510 -18.79 26.82 -12.98
CA ASP A 510 -19.54 27.89 -12.28
C ASP A 510 -21.05 27.79 -12.49
N LYS A 511 -21.48 27.32 -13.67
CA LYS A 511 -22.91 27.05 -13.91
C LYS A 511 -23.41 25.91 -13.01
N ASN A 512 -22.64 24.81 -12.91
CA ASN A 512 -23.00 23.73 -12.00
C ASN A 512 -22.96 24.17 -10.54
N ASN A 513 -21.97 25.00 -10.13
CA ASN A 513 -21.88 25.53 -8.77
C ASN A 513 -23.12 26.31 -8.35
N LYS A 514 -23.69 27.09 -9.26
CA LYS A 514 -24.96 27.84 -8.99
C LYS A 514 -26.12 26.87 -8.75
N VAL A 515 -26.19 25.79 -9.50
CA VAL A 515 -27.22 24.75 -9.32
C VAL A 515 -27.02 24.02 -8.02
N SER A 516 -25.77 23.66 -7.70
CA SER A 516 -25.40 22.96 -6.44
C SER A 516 -25.72 23.80 -5.21
N ALA A 517 -25.45 25.12 -5.24
CA ALA A 517 -25.78 26.00 -4.12
C ALA A 517 -27.33 26.10 -3.89
N GLN A 518 -28.14 26.08 -4.96
CA GLN A 518 -29.58 26.01 -4.83
C GLN A 518 -30.05 24.67 -4.26
N LEU A 519 -29.38 23.61 -4.62
CA LEU A 519 -29.67 22.25 -4.16
C LEU A 519 -29.39 22.12 -2.66
N GLU A 520 -28.21 22.58 -2.20
CA GLU A 520 -27.86 22.58 -0.76
C GLU A 520 -28.86 23.37 0.09
N GLU A 521 -29.30 24.52 -0.40
CA GLU A 521 -30.30 25.31 0.30
C GLU A 521 -31.65 24.57 0.41
N LEU A 522 -32.07 23.84 -0.63
CA LEU A 522 -33.27 23.04 -0.59
C LEU A 522 -33.16 21.81 0.29
N GLU A 523 -32.00 21.15 0.27
CA GLU A 523 -31.71 20.01 1.15
C GLU A 523 -31.67 20.44 2.63
N ARG A 524 -31.08 21.60 2.95
CA ARG A 524 -31.11 22.18 4.29
C ARG A 524 -32.55 22.45 4.77
N ARG A 525 -33.39 23.01 3.93
CA ARG A 525 -34.82 23.23 4.24
C ARG A 525 -35.57 21.92 4.45
N LEU A 526 -35.26 20.88 3.68
CA LEU A 526 -35.84 19.56 3.86
C LEU A 526 -35.46 18.94 5.19
N ASP A 527 -34.17 19.07 5.57
CA ASP A 527 -33.65 18.56 6.85
C ASP A 527 -34.27 19.32 8.04
N GLU A 528 -34.42 20.63 7.97
CA GLU A 528 -35.13 21.46 8.96
C GLU A 528 -36.56 21.00 9.17
N ILE A 529 -37.32 20.81 8.08
CA ILE A 529 -38.73 20.34 8.14
C ILE A 529 -38.81 18.91 8.70
N THR A 530 -37.77 18.06 8.43
CA THR A 530 -37.76 16.68 8.89
C THR A 530 -37.35 16.59 10.38
N GLN A 531 -36.49 17.49 10.87
CA GLN A 531 -36.09 17.57 12.28
C GLN A 531 -37.12 18.19 13.18
N GLU A 532 -37.95 19.12 12.70
CA GLU A 532 -39.02 19.72 13.47
C GLU A 532 -40.18 18.74 13.78
N ASN A 533 -40.22 17.56 13.21
CA ASN A 533 -41.28 16.56 13.41
C ASN A 533 -40.83 15.16 13.86
N PRO A 534 -39.98 14.97 14.92
CA PRO A 534 -39.64 13.63 15.37
C PRO A 534 -40.73 12.94 16.21
N ASP A 535 -41.73 13.67 16.80
CA ASP A 535 -42.60 13.14 17.86
C ASP A 535 -44.09 12.97 17.49
N LYS A 536 -44.47 13.23 16.24
CA LYS A 536 -45.89 13.05 15.87
C LYS A 536 -46.22 11.71 15.19
N LYS A 537 -45.66 10.62 15.68
CA LYS A 537 -46.07 9.25 15.28
C LYS A 537 -47.11 8.61 16.18
N THR A 538 -47.86 9.34 16.99
CA THR A 538 -48.98 8.78 17.71
C THR A 538 -50.16 9.81 17.81
N LYS A 539 -51.21 9.51 17.06
CA LYS A 539 -52.58 9.98 17.25
C LYS A 539 -52.86 11.49 17.05
N GLN A 540 -53.08 11.90 15.79
CA GLN A 540 -54.31 12.56 15.37
C GLN A 540 -54.31 12.76 13.84
N LYS A 541 -55.29 12.18 13.20
CA LYS A 541 -55.47 12.09 11.77
C LYS A 541 -56.27 13.29 11.22
N GLU A 542 -55.87 13.65 10.03
CA GLU A 542 -56.74 13.79 8.84
C GLU A 542 -57.08 15.17 8.28
N LYS A 543 -56.41 16.31 8.59
CA LYS A 543 -56.62 17.47 7.71
C LYS A 543 -55.45 18.40 7.47
N ASP A 544 -54.41 18.38 8.35
CA ASP A 544 -53.21 19.24 8.17
C ASP A 544 -52.05 18.51 7.48
N ASP A 545 -52.15 17.21 7.31
CA ASP A 545 -51.08 16.34 6.72
C ASP A 545 -50.98 16.42 5.19
N GLU A 546 -52.06 16.79 4.48
CA GLU A 546 -52.04 16.82 3.01
C GLU A 546 -51.27 18.03 2.47
N SER A 547 -51.30 19.19 3.12
CA SER A 547 -50.60 20.39 2.65
C SER A 547 -49.09 20.34 2.98
N GLN A 548 -48.67 19.79 4.14
CA GLN A 548 -47.28 19.59 4.49
C GLN A 548 -46.65 18.44 3.69
N SER A 549 -47.39 17.36 3.46
CA SER A 549 -47.00 16.26 2.58
C SER A 549 -46.87 16.72 1.11
N SER A 550 -47.69 17.66 0.66
CA SER A 550 -47.60 18.28 -0.68
C SER A 550 -46.35 19.15 -0.81
N ASN A 551 -46.06 20.01 0.18
CA ASN A 551 -44.88 20.88 0.18
C ASN A 551 -43.55 20.07 0.21
N VAL A 552 -43.47 19.03 1.01
CA VAL A 552 -42.30 18.14 1.07
C VAL A 552 -42.16 17.40 -0.26
N LYS A 553 -43.21 16.89 -0.85
CA LYS A 553 -43.16 16.25 -2.18
C LYS A 553 -42.73 17.21 -3.29
N ASP A 554 -43.17 18.47 -3.24
CA ASP A 554 -42.76 19.48 -4.21
C ASP A 554 -41.28 19.89 -4.03
N LEU A 555 -40.78 19.94 -2.79
CA LEU A 555 -39.35 20.13 -2.52
C LEU A 555 -38.51 18.96 -3.07
N TYR A 556 -38.92 17.73 -2.83
CA TYR A 556 -38.23 16.56 -3.42
C TYR A 556 -38.22 16.59 -4.96
N LYS A 557 -39.32 16.97 -5.60
CA LYS A 557 -39.36 17.14 -7.06
C LYS A 557 -38.41 18.24 -7.54
N LYS A 558 -38.33 19.37 -6.82
CA LYS A 558 -37.38 20.44 -7.14
C LYS A 558 -35.94 19.98 -7.01
N VAL A 559 -35.58 19.23 -5.93
CA VAL A 559 -34.30 18.63 -5.73
C VAL A 559 -33.96 17.67 -6.89
N GLU A 560 -34.92 16.84 -7.31
CA GLU A 560 -34.69 15.90 -8.41
C GLU A 560 -34.49 16.63 -9.76
N VAL A 561 -35.21 17.72 -10.01
CA VAL A 561 -35.02 18.54 -11.21
C VAL A 561 -33.66 19.19 -11.22
N LEU A 562 -33.25 19.84 -10.11
CA LEU A 562 -31.94 20.46 -10.00
C LEU A 562 -30.78 19.44 -10.12
N ASN A 563 -30.94 18.26 -9.54
CA ASN A 563 -29.95 17.17 -9.70
C ASN A 563 -29.79 16.75 -11.18
N ARG A 564 -30.85 16.80 -11.97
CA ARG A 564 -30.78 16.52 -13.41
C ARG A 564 -30.16 17.68 -14.22
N GLU A 565 -30.16 18.89 -13.68
CA GLU A 565 -29.55 20.06 -14.33
C GLU A 565 -28.01 20.07 -14.19
N ILE A 566 -27.46 19.38 -13.19
CA ILE A 566 -26.00 19.21 -13.03
C ILE A 566 -25.50 18.37 -14.20
N LYS A 567 -24.65 18.96 -15.03
CA LYS A 567 -24.08 18.30 -16.20
C LYS A 567 -22.71 17.72 -15.90
N ALA A 568 -22.46 16.51 -16.38
CA ALA A 568 -21.11 15.97 -16.41
C ALA A 568 -20.25 16.82 -17.36
N ILE A 569 -19.12 17.29 -16.84
CA ILE A 569 -18.12 18.04 -17.61
C ILE A 569 -16.94 17.11 -17.82
N VAL A 570 -16.60 16.86 -19.07
CA VAL A 570 -15.47 16.00 -19.45
C VAL A 570 -14.35 16.89 -19.96
N LEU A 571 -13.15 16.67 -19.47
CA LEU A 571 -11.95 17.28 -20.01
C LEU A 571 -11.57 16.58 -21.31
N GLU A 572 -11.09 17.34 -22.29
CA GLU A 572 -10.65 16.76 -23.56
C GLU A 572 -9.55 15.72 -23.32
N PRO A 573 -9.59 14.54 -24.00
CA PRO A 573 -8.65 13.44 -23.75
C PRO A 573 -7.18 13.81 -23.88
N GLU A 574 -6.86 14.85 -24.63
CA GLU A 574 -5.48 15.34 -24.78
C GLU A 574 -4.92 16.00 -23.51
N TYR A 575 -5.77 16.39 -22.56
CA TYR A 575 -5.38 16.97 -21.27
C TYR A 575 -5.59 15.98 -20.11
N VAL A 576 -6.15 14.81 -20.38
CA VAL A 576 -6.28 13.75 -19.37
C VAL A 576 -5.04 12.87 -19.41
N PRO A 577 -4.28 12.79 -18.30
CA PRO A 577 -3.01 12.05 -18.26
C PRO A 577 -3.14 10.59 -18.73
N ASN A 578 -2.13 10.13 -19.43
CA ASN A 578 -1.99 8.74 -19.92
C ASN A 578 -3.04 8.26 -20.94
N THR A 579 -4.02 9.06 -21.35
CA THR A 579 -4.86 8.69 -22.50
C THR A 579 -3.99 8.52 -23.75
N LYS A 580 -4.43 7.72 -24.70
CA LYS A 580 -3.71 7.53 -25.97
C LYS A 580 -3.49 8.85 -26.71
N THR A 581 -4.50 9.74 -26.70
CA THR A 581 -4.42 11.07 -27.30
C THR A 581 -3.39 11.95 -26.60
N HIS A 582 -3.39 11.97 -25.25
CA HIS A 582 -2.41 12.68 -24.46
C HIS A 582 -0.99 12.21 -24.76
N GLN A 583 -0.73 10.90 -24.71
CA GLN A 583 0.59 10.33 -25.01
C GLN A 583 1.05 10.64 -26.43
N THR A 584 0.18 10.51 -27.43
CA THR A 584 0.49 10.80 -28.83
C THR A 584 0.90 12.26 -29.01
N LYS A 585 0.20 13.19 -28.34
CA LYS A 585 0.45 14.63 -28.46
C LYS A 585 1.71 15.07 -27.71
N TRP A 586 1.91 14.57 -26.50
CA TRP A 586 2.92 15.09 -25.58
C TRP A 586 4.14 14.18 -25.42
N ALA A 587 3.96 12.85 -25.38
CA ALA A 587 5.05 11.90 -25.22
C ALA A 587 5.71 11.46 -26.53
N LYS A 588 5.10 11.72 -27.67
CA LYS A 588 5.54 11.26 -29.01
C LYS A 588 5.67 9.71 -29.13
N GLN A 589 5.34 8.97 -28.10
CA GLN A 589 5.36 7.52 -28.07
C GLN A 589 4.21 7.04 -27.18
N VAL A 590 3.42 6.10 -27.66
CA VAL A 590 2.31 5.51 -26.91
C VAL A 590 2.81 4.27 -26.16
N SER A 591 2.55 4.21 -24.86
CA SER A 591 2.76 3.03 -24.03
C SER A 591 1.40 2.37 -23.73
N ASP A 592 1.23 1.12 -24.15
CA ASP A 592 0.01 0.36 -23.83
C ASP A 592 -0.12 0.01 -22.33
N ARG A 593 0.95 0.20 -21.56
CA ARG A 593 1.00 -0.08 -20.11
C ARG A 593 0.72 1.14 -19.24
N ALA A 594 0.63 2.34 -19.82
CA ALA A 594 0.39 3.55 -19.05
C ALA A 594 -0.98 3.49 -18.37
N PHE A 595 -1.02 3.78 -17.08
CA PHE A 595 -2.24 3.79 -16.29
C PHE A 595 -3.04 5.06 -16.57
N CYS A 596 -4.21 4.90 -17.15
CA CYS A 596 -5.11 6.02 -17.46
C CYS A 596 -6.21 6.14 -16.41
N PRO A 597 -6.49 7.35 -15.88
CA PRO A 597 -7.64 7.57 -15.03
C PRO A 597 -8.94 7.30 -15.80
N SER A 598 -9.89 6.64 -15.15
CA SER A 598 -11.17 6.28 -15.72
C SER A 598 -12.29 6.63 -14.76
N ILE A 599 -12.71 7.91 -14.76
CA ILE A 599 -13.75 8.40 -13.88
C ILE A 599 -15.11 8.15 -14.51
N ALA A 600 -15.98 7.43 -13.81
CA ALA A 600 -17.34 7.14 -14.25
C ALA A 600 -18.16 8.45 -14.39
N GLU A 601 -19.10 8.50 -15.34
CA GLU A 601 -19.95 9.69 -15.59
C GLU A 601 -20.69 10.14 -14.32
N GLN A 602 -21.17 9.19 -13.50
CA GLN A 602 -21.83 9.52 -12.24
C GLN A 602 -20.83 10.16 -11.26
N SER A 603 -19.62 9.66 -11.16
CA SER A 603 -18.56 10.25 -10.32
C SER A 603 -18.22 11.68 -10.79
N ILE A 604 -18.24 11.94 -12.10
CA ILE A 604 -18.05 13.31 -12.63
C ILE A 604 -19.19 14.23 -12.18
N LYS A 605 -20.44 13.76 -12.19
CA LYS A 605 -21.59 14.55 -11.68
C LYS A 605 -21.43 14.79 -10.18
N ASP A 606 -21.02 13.79 -9.42
CA ASP A 606 -20.75 13.91 -7.99
C ASP A 606 -19.66 14.97 -7.74
N ILE A 607 -18.56 14.99 -8.55
CA ILE A 607 -17.52 16.01 -8.49
C ILE A 607 -18.09 17.41 -8.75
N MET A 608 -18.95 17.54 -9.76
CA MET A 608 -19.52 18.84 -10.14
C MET A 608 -20.49 19.38 -9.08
N SER A 609 -21.13 18.52 -8.29
CA SER A 609 -22.04 18.90 -7.21
C SER A 609 -21.33 19.40 -5.94
N LEU A 610 -20.02 19.15 -5.79
CA LEU A 610 -19.26 19.58 -4.60
C LEU A 610 -19.15 21.10 -4.49
N THR A 611 -19.15 21.60 -3.26
CA THR A 611 -18.92 23.02 -2.94
C THR A 611 -17.46 23.25 -2.53
N VAL A 612 -16.56 23.10 -3.49
CA VAL A 612 -15.10 23.23 -3.32
C VAL A 612 -14.49 24.11 -4.41
N ASP A 613 -13.24 24.53 -4.21
CA ASP A 613 -12.49 25.33 -5.18
C ASP A 613 -12.51 24.67 -6.57
N ASN A 614 -12.70 25.48 -7.61
CA ASN A 614 -12.74 25.01 -8.99
C ASN A 614 -11.44 24.28 -9.41
N SER A 615 -10.29 24.68 -8.84
CA SER A 615 -9.00 23.99 -9.04
C SER A 615 -9.02 22.54 -8.62
N LEU A 616 -9.68 22.22 -7.50
CA LEU A 616 -9.84 20.85 -7.03
C LEU A 616 -10.71 20.02 -7.98
N LYS A 617 -11.80 20.62 -8.51
CA LYS A 617 -12.65 19.95 -9.52
C LYS A 617 -11.88 19.67 -10.80
N VAL A 618 -11.07 20.62 -11.27
CA VAL A 618 -10.23 20.43 -12.47
C VAL A 618 -9.22 19.31 -12.25
N LEU A 619 -8.52 19.28 -11.10
CA LEU A 619 -7.59 18.21 -10.77
C LEU A 619 -8.27 16.84 -10.76
N MET A 620 -9.45 16.74 -10.15
CA MET A 620 -10.19 15.47 -10.13
C MET A 620 -10.57 15.03 -11.56
N LEU A 621 -10.97 15.96 -12.44
CA LEU A 621 -11.22 15.64 -13.85
C LEU A 621 -9.97 15.16 -14.60
N MET A 622 -8.79 15.57 -14.15
CA MET A 622 -7.51 15.07 -14.65
C MET A 622 -7.11 13.71 -14.02
N GLY A 623 -7.91 13.18 -13.12
CA GLY A 623 -7.59 11.97 -12.36
C GLY A 623 -6.58 12.20 -11.23
N ILE A 624 -6.44 13.43 -10.75
CA ILE A 624 -5.54 13.83 -9.68
C ILE A 624 -6.35 14.14 -8.43
N GLY A 625 -6.09 13.42 -7.34
CA GLY A 625 -6.75 13.61 -6.07
C GLY A 625 -5.85 14.33 -5.06
N LEU A 626 -6.38 15.34 -4.35
CA LEU A 626 -5.68 16.00 -3.26
C LEU A 626 -6.34 15.66 -1.93
N PHE A 627 -5.56 15.15 -0.97
CA PHE A 627 -5.99 15.05 0.41
C PHE A 627 -5.47 16.26 1.19
N ILE A 628 -6.41 17.09 1.61
CA ILE A 628 -6.14 18.37 2.26
C ILE A 628 -7.05 18.47 3.47
N GLU A 629 -6.53 18.92 4.59
CA GLU A 629 -7.31 19.20 5.78
C GLU A 629 -8.19 20.45 5.64
N GLY A 630 -9.29 20.49 6.36
CA GLY A 630 -10.20 21.65 6.40
C GLY A 630 -11.08 21.83 5.14
N VAL A 631 -11.16 20.81 4.28
CA VAL A 631 -12.07 20.80 3.13
C VAL A 631 -13.39 20.09 3.49
N ASP A 632 -14.47 20.40 2.74
CA ASP A 632 -15.78 19.78 2.88
C ASP A 632 -15.67 18.24 3.06
N PRO A 633 -16.30 17.66 4.09
CA PRO A 633 -16.34 16.21 4.30
C PRO A 633 -16.82 15.42 3.09
N LYS A 634 -17.80 15.95 2.32
CA LYS A 634 -18.30 15.32 1.09
C LYS A 634 -17.19 15.16 0.03
N TYR A 635 -16.28 16.14 -0.06
CA TYR A 635 -15.12 16.05 -0.95
C TYR A 635 -14.20 14.89 -0.53
N LEU A 636 -13.86 14.80 0.75
CA LEU A 636 -12.98 13.74 1.26
C LEU A 636 -13.61 12.35 1.10
N GLU A 637 -14.92 12.24 1.28
CA GLU A 637 -15.64 10.98 1.08
C GLU A 637 -15.61 10.53 -0.39
N LEU A 638 -15.88 11.46 -1.32
CA LEU A 638 -15.80 11.20 -2.75
C LEU A 638 -14.37 10.83 -3.16
N MET A 639 -13.35 11.54 -2.65
CA MET A 639 -11.94 11.22 -2.88
C MET A 639 -11.59 9.80 -2.42
N LYS A 640 -12.03 9.40 -1.22
CA LYS A 640 -11.83 8.05 -0.69
C LYS A 640 -12.50 7.00 -1.58
N LYS A 641 -13.69 7.28 -2.09
CA LYS A 641 -14.42 6.41 -3.01
C LYS A 641 -13.64 6.22 -4.32
N LEU A 642 -13.22 7.33 -4.97
CA LEU A 642 -12.48 7.30 -6.23
C LEU A 642 -11.12 6.60 -6.08
N ALA A 643 -10.41 6.86 -4.98
CA ALA A 643 -9.15 6.19 -4.67
C ALA A 643 -9.33 4.68 -4.44
N GLY A 644 -10.37 4.28 -3.73
CA GLY A 644 -10.71 2.88 -3.48
C GLY A 644 -11.11 2.11 -4.75
N GLN A 645 -11.72 2.79 -5.70
CA GLN A 645 -12.11 2.26 -7.01
C GLN A 645 -10.97 2.32 -8.03
N GLN A 646 -9.83 2.93 -7.68
CA GLN A 646 -8.68 3.15 -8.57
C GLN A 646 -9.02 3.98 -9.82
N GLU A 647 -9.93 4.93 -9.68
CA GLU A 647 -10.31 5.85 -10.75
C GLU A 647 -9.32 7.03 -10.88
N LEU A 648 -8.46 7.26 -9.86
CA LEU A 648 -7.43 8.30 -9.87
C LEU A 648 -6.06 7.71 -10.21
N TYR A 649 -5.27 8.40 -11.04
CA TYR A 649 -3.94 7.94 -11.39
C TYR A 649 -2.87 8.42 -10.40
N ILE A 650 -3.08 9.59 -9.76
CA ILE A 650 -2.20 10.11 -8.72
C ILE A 650 -3.01 10.70 -7.55
N ILE A 651 -2.54 10.43 -6.34
CA ILE A 651 -3.04 11.03 -5.11
C ILE A 651 -1.91 11.83 -4.49
N ILE A 652 -2.16 13.09 -4.18
CA ILE A 652 -1.22 13.99 -3.51
C ILE A 652 -1.70 14.20 -2.08
N ALA A 653 -0.85 13.92 -1.11
CA ALA A 653 -1.23 13.92 0.29
C ALA A 653 -0.04 14.19 1.23
N ALA A 654 -0.32 14.68 2.43
CA ALA A 654 0.64 14.69 3.54
C ALA A 654 0.90 13.26 4.08
N SER A 655 1.99 13.11 4.82
CA SER A 655 2.37 11.79 5.39
C SER A 655 1.30 11.20 6.31
N ASP A 656 0.58 12.03 7.05
CA ASP A 656 -0.45 11.59 8.02
C ASP A 656 -1.65 10.91 7.34
N PHE A 657 -1.95 11.31 6.11
CA PHE A 657 -2.97 10.63 5.29
C PHE A 657 -2.65 9.15 5.05
N VAL A 658 -1.37 8.81 4.97
CA VAL A 658 -0.92 7.44 4.66
C VAL A 658 -1.33 6.46 5.76
N PHE A 659 -1.36 6.89 7.02
CA PHE A 659 -1.73 6.04 8.14
C PHE A 659 -3.20 5.62 8.13
N GLY A 660 -4.04 6.45 7.57
CA GLY A 660 -5.48 6.25 7.53
C GLY A 660 -6.01 5.48 6.32
N THR A 661 -5.19 5.02 5.36
CA THR A 661 -5.68 4.51 4.08
C THR A 661 -5.23 3.08 3.78
N ASN A 662 -6.11 2.34 3.11
CA ASN A 662 -5.84 0.99 2.62
C ASN A 662 -5.89 0.93 1.09
N TYR A 663 -5.44 2.00 0.42
CA TYR A 663 -5.40 2.04 -1.04
C TYR A 663 -4.15 1.35 -1.57
N ASN A 664 -4.28 0.81 -2.78
CA ASN A 664 -3.21 0.10 -3.44
C ASN A 664 -2.49 1.03 -4.42
N PHE A 665 -1.24 1.34 -4.13
CA PHE A 665 -0.39 2.12 -5.01
C PHE A 665 0.67 1.24 -5.64
N CYS A 666 1.00 1.52 -6.90
CA CYS A 666 2.12 0.90 -7.60
C CYS A 666 3.39 1.71 -7.44
N HIS A 667 3.26 3.02 -7.39
CA HIS A 667 4.39 3.93 -7.28
C HIS A 667 4.19 4.96 -6.18
N GLY A 668 5.29 5.42 -5.60
CA GLY A 668 5.29 6.51 -4.62
C GLY A 668 6.37 7.53 -4.94
N PHE A 669 6.05 8.80 -4.74
CA PHE A 669 6.98 9.92 -4.78
C PHE A 669 7.09 10.55 -3.41
N ILE A 670 8.31 10.78 -2.95
CA ILE A 670 8.61 11.47 -1.70
C ILE A 670 9.11 12.87 -2.06
N GLY A 671 8.35 13.89 -1.65
CA GLY A 671 8.66 15.30 -1.90
C GLY A 671 9.92 15.77 -1.19
N LYS A 672 10.52 16.84 -1.68
CA LYS A 672 11.72 17.46 -1.05
C LYS A 672 11.43 18.10 0.30
N ASP A 673 10.18 18.52 0.50
CA ASP A 673 9.67 19.14 1.72
C ASP A 673 9.46 18.15 2.87
N MET A 674 9.56 16.85 2.59
CA MET A 674 9.42 15.78 3.59
C MET A 674 10.69 15.56 4.43
N ALA A 675 11.58 16.56 4.52
CA ALA A 675 12.90 16.49 5.16
C ALA A 675 12.87 16.05 6.64
N ASN A 676 11.80 16.35 7.35
CA ASN A 676 11.66 16.06 8.77
C ASN A 676 11.01 14.70 9.06
N MET A 677 10.69 13.92 8.02
CA MET A 677 10.05 12.63 8.19
C MET A 677 11.04 11.62 8.77
N THR A 678 10.65 10.94 9.85
CA THR A 678 11.48 9.91 10.47
C THR A 678 11.67 8.70 9.54
N GLN A 679 12.72 7.94 9.78
CA GLN A 679 13.00 6.71 9.02
C GLN A 679 11.83 5.71 9.13
N ALA A 680 11.30 5.50 10.34
CA ALA A 680 10.18 4.60 10.57
C ALA A 680 8.93 5.06 9.81
N LYS A 681 8.59 6.35 9.88
CA LYS A 681 7.48 6.95 9.13
C LYS A 681 7.67 6.79 7.62
N THR A 682 8.89 6.98 7.12
CA THR A 682 9.20 6.75 5.71
C THR A 682 8.93 5.29 5.31
N ILE A 683 9.41 4.31 6.08
CA ILE A 683 9.19 2.88 5.82
C ILE A 683 7.69 2.54 5.86
N GLN A 684 6.94 3.09 6.81
CA GLN A 684 5.48 2.92 6.89
C GLN A 684 4.78 3.49 5.64
N CYS A 685 5.17 4.68 5.20
CA CYS A 685 4.67 5.29 3.97
C CYS A 685 4.98 4.44 2.73
N LEU A 686 6.22 4.00 2.57
CA LEU A 686 6.63 3.11 1.49
C LEU A 686 5.89 1.76 1.55
N GLY A 687 5.46 1.34 2.72
CA GLY A 687 4.65 0.16 2.93
C GLY A 687 3.27 0.20 2.27
N ARG A 688 2.80 1.34 1.78
CA ARG A 688 1.54 1.46 1.02
C ARG A 688 1.72 1.13 -0.47
N ILE A 689 2.96 1.06 -0.94
CA ILE A 689 3.30 0.70 -2.31
C ILE A 689 3.35 -0.84 -2.43
N GLY A 690 2.93 -1.37 -3.56
CA GLY A 690 3.06 -2.79 -3.89
C GLY A 690 2.16 -3.74 -3.10
N ARG A 691 0.97 -3.28 -2.69
CA ARG A 691 0.00 -4.10 -1.93
C ARG A 691 -0.87 -5.02 -2.78
N SER A 692 -1.01 -4.74 -4.07
CA SER A 692 -1.86 -5.53 -4.96
C SER A 692 -1.07 -6.09 -6.14
N ALA A 693 -1.59 -7.18 -6.73
CA ALA A 693 -1.01 -7.79 -7.92
C ALA A 693 -1.41 -7.09 -9.23
N ILE A 694 -1.80 -5.80 -9.19
CA ILE A 694 -2.36 -5.07 -10.33
C ILE A 694 -1.32 -4.88 -11.43
N GLN A 695 -0.07 -4.57 -11.05
CA GLN A 695 1.01 -4.28 -11.98
C GLN A 695 2.23 -5.17 -11.75
N SER A 696 3.08 -5.23 -12.76
CA SER A 696 4.34 -5.98 -12.71
C SER A 696 5.48 -5.23 -12.06
N THR A 697 5.39 -3.90 -11.97
CA THR A 697 6.47 -3.04 -11.47
C THR A 697 5.98 -2.11 -10.36
N TYR A 698 6.83 -1.92 -9.35
CA TYR A 698 6.62 -1.01 -8.24
C TYR A 698 7.86 -0.15 -8.05
N THR A 699 7.72 1.11 -7.65
CA THR A 699 8.86 1.99 -7.36
C THR A 699 8.55 2.97 -6.24
N ALA A 700 9.57 3.27 -5.41
CA ALA A 700 9.57 4.37 -4.46
C ALA A 700 10.61 5.40 -4.93
N ARG A 701 10.16 6.58 -5.33
CA ARG A 701 10.98 7.61 -5.98
C ARG A 701 11.21 8.78 -5.05
N PHE A 702 12.45 9.08 -4.79
CA PHE A 702 12.84 10.20 -3.93
C PHE A 702 13.25 11.40 -4.77
N ARG A 703 12.79 12.58 -4.36
CA ARG A 703 13.18 13.86 -4.99
C ARG A 703 14.41 14.46 -4.38
N ASP A 704 14.85 13.93 -3.24
CA ASP A 704 16.11 14.28 -2.59
C ASP A 704 16.79 12.99 -2.12
N ASP A 705 18.01 12.77 -2.59
CA ASP A 705 18.77 11.56 -2.27
C ASP A 705 19.23 11.52 -0.81
N ALA A 706 19.28 12.68 -0.12
CA ALA A 706 19.62 12.72 1.31
C ALA A 706 18.71 11.83 2.16
N PHE A 707 17.42 11.73 1.81
CA PHE A 707 16.48 10.84 2.51
C PHE A 707 16.79 9.35 2.30
N ILE A 708 17.34 9.01 1.13
CA ILE A 708 17.72 7.63 0.84
C ILE A 708 18.85 7.20 1.77
N TYR A 709 19.86 8.06 1.95
CA TYR A 709 20.95 7.78 2.89
C TYR A 709 20.47 7.61 4.32
N GLN A 710 19.45 8.38 4.76
CA GLN A 710 18.86 8.25 6.09
C GLN A 710 18.17 6.89 6.28
N LEU A 711 17.59 6.30 5.24
CA LEU A 711 16.94 4.98 5.31
C LEU A 711 17.92 3.84 5.57
N PHE A 712 19.19 4.00 5.17
CA PHE A 712 20.21 2.97 5.23
C PHE A 712 21.28 3.23 6.31
N ARG A 713 20.97 4.09 7.28
CA ARG A 713 21.85 4.38 8.43
C ARG A 713 21.10 4.25 9.74
N THR A 714 21.81 3.96 10.80
CA THR A 714 21.24 3.98 12.16
C THR A 714 20.74 5.39 12.48
N PRO A 715 19.47 5.57 12.86
CA PRO A 715 18.95 6.88 13.25
C PRO A 715 19.66 7.36 14.52
N ALA A 716 19.99 8.65 14.58
CA ALA A 716 20.63 9.24 15.77
C ALA A 716 19.71 9.15 17.01
N ILE A 717 18.39 9.23 16.80
CA ILE A 717 17.37 9.12 17.84
C ILE A 717 16.23 8.27 17.31
N ASN A 718 15.85 7.23 18.05
CA ASN A 718 14.65 6.44 17.77
C ASN A 718 13.48 6.97 18.62
N GLN A 719 12.74 7.96 18.09
CA GLN A 719 11.64 8.59 18.81
C GLN A 719 10.51 7.59 19.11
N GLU A 720 10.25 6.62 18.22
CA GLU A 720 9.25 5.58 18.47
C GLU A 720 9.62 4.72 19.68
N ALA A 721 10.89 4.35 19.84
CA ALA A 721 11.36 3.59 20.99
C ALA A 721 11.24 4.36 22.29
N ILE A 722 11.62 5.66 22.28
CA ILE A 722 11.51 6.55 23.46
C ILE A 722 10.04 6.67 23.88
N ASN A 723 9.16 6.95 22.94
CA ASN A 723 7.75 7.10 23.26
C ASN A 723 7.11 5.76 23.65
N MET A 724 7.48 4.66 23.03
CA MET A 724 6.97 3.34 23.41
C MET A 724 7.38 2.98 24.83
N SER A 725 8.65 3.17 25.23
CA SER A 725 9.09 2.97 26.61
C SER A 725 8.33 3.86 27.60
N LYS A 726 8.04 5.11 27.23
CA LYS A 726 7.29 6.05 28.08
C LYS A 726 5.79 5.71 28.16
N LEU A 727 5.16 5.37 27.05
CA LEU A 727 3.70 5.18 26.99
C LEU A 727 3.27 3.77 27.37
N PHE A 728 4.14 2.78 27.20
CA PHE A 728 3.90 1.38 27.56
C PHE A 728 4.68 0.98 28.83
N SER A 729 4.63 1.85 29.81
CA SER A 729 5.11 1.64 31.18
C SER A 729 4.12 2.27 32.16
N SER A 730 4.00 1.71 33.37
CA SER A 730 3.12 2.22 34.46
C SER A 730 3.81 3.24 35.33
#